data_52f5e5187bc7ea3f0bfeb531cfd6542e
#
_entry.id   52f5e5187bc7ea3f0bfeb531cfd6542e
#
_cell.length_a   1.000
_cell.length_b   1.000
_cell.length_c   1.000
_cell.angle_alpha   90.00
_cell.angle_beta   90.00
_cell.angle_gamma   90.00
#
_symmetry.space_group_name_H-M   'P 1'
#
loop_
_entity.id
_entity.type
_entity.pdbx_description
1 polymer ?
#
loop_
_entity_poly.entity_id
_entity_poly.type
_entity_poly.pdbx_seq_one_letter_code
_entity_poly.pdbx_strand_id
1 'polypeptide(L)'
;MTSSKTPASSKKSRFLVGIDLGTTNTVVAFCENTEPLKESPLQLFEIDQLVGQGEVARRPQLPSFRFHATKQQFSSEALQLPWTQQQIAGDVENAIIGEWARELGSQVEGRQVSSAKSWLSHANVDRESDILPWAGADDVEKVSPVIASASYLNHIRQAWNHRNPINRLEEQEVVITVPASFDEIARNLTLKAASLAGLDKVLLLEEPQAACYDWYARFEQQQNPDLSDIPLILICDVGGGTTDLSLIQAKYTDGELSLNRIGVGEHLMLGGDNIDLALAHISEQKLNNKTPMKAQALSKLISQTRRVKENLLGVNAPEEGKVTLLGGGSRLIGGARSVAVTREEVQQLGLEGFFPLTPFDELPNTKRSAVVEFGLPYVSDPAVTKHVAQFLNQHQSACQDALGNSQQHAIPVALLVNGGAFNSPLIKKRIQDVLELWRDDSITLLDNPHPDFAVAYGAVAYSKARRGAQLKIGGGSPRSYFLHLAGKNKSQALCLLGKGSEEGTEVRLTGRRFALTLDQPVRFNLLTTTMDSLSDGSIPNNGTLHTVDSDLMQALPPSIASLDSGSDEELEANQKRRVEVQLSSKLTEVGTLHLECVDIDNDDDRWQVEFEVRNQKTVEEQHIPANLIQSKQLISTLYSGSKKQTDAKEIKMLAKQLERNLGKRDSWDLTTSRHLFDAFALGKKRRRRSEPHEKNWLRLAGYSLRPGFGDPVDSWRMEQVWPLYQQGIQFKNQQGWSDWWIFWRRVGGGLNQDQQESILADIAKYLHPGALKNPQTAKVAHDNGYEAMVRLSASLERLHFDDKTLLANWFMTKACHLESYRDAHWWALARLGSRRPLYGSQHNVIPVEEINNWLHNLLELDWNKQSMAAFAAVMMACKTGDRTLDVTEELRQKVIEKITGSKVPQTWLHLLTTEEAFNQEEAQKAFGDTLPAGLQLLLDD
;
A
#
# COMPACT_ATOMS: atom_id res chain seq x y z
N MET A 1 -17.24 -26.24 46.77
CA MET A 1 -17.58 -27.03 45.56
C MET A 1 -17.09 -26.26 44.37
N THR A 2 -15.86 -26.52 43.98
CA THR A 2 -15.18 -25.89 42.84
C THR A 2 -15.50 -26.73 41.59
N SER A 3 -16.30 -26.14 40.72
CA SER A 3 -16.64 -26.74 39.40
C SER A 3 -15.44 -26.56 38.49
N SER A 4 -14.68 -27.62 38.27
CA SER A 4 -13.69 -27.70 37.22
C SER A 4 -14.37 -27.66 35.84
N LYS A 5 -14.26 -26.53 35.15
CA LYS A 5 -14.59 -26.47 33.72
C LYS A 5 -13.55 -27.27 32.96
N THR A 6 -13.91 -28.45 32.48
CA THR A 6 -13.18 -29.21 31.48
C THR A 6 -13.03 -28.35 30.22
N PRO A 7 -11.83 -28.24 29.64
CA PRO A 7 -11.71 -27.51 28.36
C PRO A 7 -12.53 -28.25 27.32
N ALA A 8 -13.39 -27.52 26.59
CA ALA A 8 -14.16 -28.06 25.48
C ALA A 8 -13.17 -28.69 24.46
N SER A 9 -13.29 -29.99 24.20
CA SER A 9 -12.57 -30.68 23.15
C SER A 9 -12.86 -29.96 21.84
N SER A 10 -11.85 -29.35 21.24
CA SER A 10 -11.99 -28.76 19.92
C SER A 10 -12.45 -29.86 18.96
N LYS A 11 -13.63 -29.68 18.39
CA LYS A 11 -14.17 -30.60 17.38
C LYS A 11 -13.16 -30.65 16.23
N LYS A 12 -12.58 -31.82 15.94
CA LYS A 12 -11.60 -31.99 14.87
C LYS A 12 -12.27 -31.58 13.54
N SER A 13 -11.68 -30.65 12.77
CA SER A 13 -12.21 -30.23 11.48
C SER A 13 -12.33 -31.44 10.56
N ARG A 14 -13.43 -31.54 9.80
CA ARG A 14 -13.63 -32.65 8.85
C ARG A 14 -12.81 -32.51 7.59
N PHE A 15 -12.54 -31.27 7.17
CA PHE A 15 -11.82 -30.98 5.95
C PHE A 15 -10.59 -30.11 6.25
N LEU A 16 -9.55 -30.29 5.45
CA LEU A 16 -8.45 -29.36 5.26
C LEU A 16 -8.71 -28.65 3.95
N VAL A 17 -8.76 -27.30 3.98
CA VAL A 17 -9.15 -26.49 2.83
C VAL A 17 -8.06 -25.50 2.48
N GLY A 18 -7.68 -25.45 1.22
CA GLY A 18 -6.75 -24.47 0.65
C GLY A 18 -7.50 -23.52 -0.27
N ILE A 19 -7.32 -22.22 -0.09
CA ILE A 19 -7.90 -21.16 -0.92
C ILE A 19 -6.75 -20.37 -1.54
N ASP A 20 -6.60 -20.47 -2.84
CA ASP A 20 -5.78 -19.53 -3.61
C ASP A 20 -6.61 -18.30 -3.95
N LEU A 21 -6.42 -17.23 -3.20
CA LEU A 21 -7.07 -15.93 -3.48
C LEU A 21 -6.24 -15.19 -4.54
N GLY A 22 -6.36 -15.56 -5.81
CA GLY A 22 -5.56 -15.01 -6.89
C GLY A 22 -6.04 -13.65 -7.40
N THR A 23 -5.14 -12.92 -8.06
CA THR A 23 -5.45 -11.62 -8.70
C THR A 23 -6.49 -11.77 -9.81
N THR A 24 -6.40 -12.85 -10.58
CA THR A 24 -7.27 -13.11 -11.74
C THR A 24 -8.35 -14.15 -11.44
N ASN A 25 -8.01 -15.22 -10.73
CA ASN A 25 -8.93 -16.31 -10.38
C ASN A 25 -8.69 -16.74 -8.94
N THR A 26 -9.76 -17.09 -8.25
CA THR A 26 -9.73 -17.70 -6.92
C THR A 26 -10.08 -19.18 -7.05
N VAL A 27 -9.29 -20.05 -6.43
CA VAL A 27 -9.40 -21.51 -6.49
C VAL A 27 -9.53 -22.09 -5.09
N VAL A 28 -10.33 -23.13 -4.94
CA VAL A 28 -10.49 -23.85 -3.68
C VAL A 28 -10.20 -25.32 -3.87
N ALA A 29 -9.28 -25.84 -3.07
CA ALA A 29 -8.98 -27.26 -2.97
C ALA A 29 -9.27 -27.77 -1.55
N PHE A 30 -9.49 -29.05 -1.40
CA PHE A 30 -9.73 -29.64 -0.08
C PHE A 30 -9.36 -31.13 -0.06
N CYS A 31 -9.20 -31.69 1.13
CA CYS A 31 -9.24 -33.12 1.36
C CYS A 31 -9.99 -33.43 2.66
N GLU A 32 -10.45 -34.68 2.80
CA GLU A 32 -11.02 -35.14 4.08
C GLU A 32 -9.89 -35.35 5.11
N ASN A 33 -10.15 -34.92 6.35
CA ASN A 33 -9.21 -35.12 7.45
C ASN A 33 -9.42 -36.50 8.09
N THR A 34 -9.13 -37.56 7.33
CA THR A 34 -9.30 -38.98 7.71
C THR A 34 -7.93 -39.63 7.77
N GLU A 35 -7.76 -40.62 8.67
CA GLU A 35 -6.54 -41.37 8.78
C GLU A 35 -6.56 -42.60 7.83
N PRO A 36 -5.48 -42.93 7.12
CA PRO A 36 -4.21 -42.20 7.10
C PRO A 36 -4.30 -40.94 6.22
N LEU A 37 -4.02 -39.77 6.80
CA LEU A 37 -4.17 -38.47 6.16
C LEU A 37 -3.34 -38.31 4.87
N LYS A 38 -2.20 -39.01 4.79
CA LYS A 38 -1.33 -39.04 3.60
C LYS A 38 -2.09 -39.52 2.36
N GLU A 39 -2.97 -40.51 2.50
CA GLU A 39 -3.73 -41.18 1.42
C GLU A 39 -5.00 -40.40 1.02
N SER A 40 -5.44 -39.42 1.82
CA SER A 40 -6.61 -38.60 1.51
C SER A 40 -6.41 -37.82 0.20
N PRO A 41 -7.27 -38.05 -0.84
CA PRO A 41 -7.06 -37.42 -2.15
C PRO A 41 -7.31 -35.90 -2.08
N LEU A 42 -6.50 -35.15 -2.80
CA LEU A 42 -6.72 -33.74 -3.04
C LEU A 42 -7.83 -33.55 -4.09
N GLN A 43 -8.78 -32.67 -3.82
CA GLN A 43 -9.94 -32.45 -4.68
C GLN A 43 -10.15 -30.92 -4.87
N LEU A 44 -10.62 -30.55 -6.07
CA LEU A 44 -11.11 -29.17 -6.30
C LEU A 44 -12.55 -29.06 -5.81
N PHE A 45 -12.84 -27.92 -5.19
CA PHE A 45 -14.20 -27.51 -4.91
C PHE A 45 -14.71 -26.69 -6.08
N GLU A 46 -15.59 -27.26 -6.89
CA GLU A 46 -16.27 -26.53 -7.95
C GLU A 46 -17.23 -25.50 -7.35
N ILE A 47 -17.07 -24.23 -7.73
CA ILE A 47 -17.77 -23.09 -7.14
C ILE A 47 -19.02 -22.77 -7.98
N ASP A 48 -20.18 -22.84 -7.36
CA ASP A 48 -21.42 -22.38 -7.98
C ASP A 48 -21.37 -20.85 -8.14
N GLN A 49 -21.56 -20.34 -9.35
CA GLN A 49 -21.48 -18.91 -9.68
C GLN A 49 -22.38 -18.54 -10.86
N LEU A 50 -22.72 -17.28 -10.97
CA LEU A 50 -23.45 -16.76 -12.14
C LEU A 50 -22.52 -16.78 -13.36
N VAL A 51 -22.96 -17.37 -14.45
CA VAL A 51 -22.29 -17.40 -15.76
C VAL A 51 -23.05 -16.60 -16.81
N GLY A 52 -24.29 -16.21 -16.52
CA GLY A 52 -25.18 -15.39 -17.32
C GLY A 52 -26.38 -14.92 -16.50
N GLN A 53 -27.28 -14.19 -17.13
CA GLN A 53 -28.48 -13.66 -16.49
C GLN A 53 -29.39 -14.79 -16.01
N GLY A 54 -29.46 -15.03 -14.69
CA GLY A 54 -30.22 -16.13 -14.09
C GLY A 54 -29.64 -17.52 -14.33
N GLU A 55 -28.45 -17.60 -14.90
CA GLU A 55 -27.77 -18.88 -15.18
C GLU A 55 -26.66 -19.12 -14.15
N VAL A 56 -26.79 -20.18 -13.38
CA VAL A 56 -25.77 -20.65 -12.42
C VAL A 56 -25.09 -21.89 -12.97
N ALA A 57 -23.75 -21.89 -12.93
CA ALA A 57 -22.94 -23.05 -13.27
C ALA A 57 -21.84 -23.27 -12.22
N ARG A 58 -21.38 -24.52 -12.13
CA ARG A 58 -20.20 -24.91 -11.34
C ARG A 58 -18.94 -24.76 -12.16
N ARG A 59 -17.94 -24.15 -11.56
CA ARG A 59 -16.63 -23.94 -12.18
C ARG A 59 -15.50 -24.28 -11.20
N PRO A 60 -14.38 -24.81 -11.70
CA PRO A 60 -13.21 -25.10 -10.85
C PRO A 60 -12.54 -23.83 -10.33
N GLN A 61 -12.84 -22.67 -10.91
CA GLN A 61 -12.29 -21.35 -10.56
C GLN A 61 -13.42 -20.34 -10.44
N LEU A 62 -13.27 -19.40 -9.52
CA LEU A 62 -14.05 -18.16 -9.43
C LEU A 62 -13.19 -17.02 -9.99
N PRO A 63 -13.48 -16.46 -11.15
CA PRO A 63 -12.80 -15.24 -11.58
C PRO A 63 -12.89 -14.14 -10.52
N SER A 64 -11.75 -13.58 -10.12
CA SER A 64 -11.64 -12.54 -9.09
C SER A 64 -12.08 -11.18 -9.67
N PHE A 65 -13.28 -11.17 -10.20
CA PHE A 65 -13.94 -10.03 -10.83
C PHE A 65 -15.26 -9.75 -10.14
N ARG A 66 -15.57 -8.46 -10.09
CA ARG A 66 -16.79 -7.97 -9.49
C ARG A 66 -17.38 -6.88 -10.39
N PHE A 67 -18.69 -6.90 -10.59
CA PHE A 67 -19.41 -5.92 -11.41
C PHE A 67 -20.50 -5.25 -10.57
N HIS A 68 -20.52 -3.93 -10.57
CA HIS A 68 -21.50 -3.10 -9.84
C HIS A 68 -22.62 -2.69 -10.79
N ALA A 69 -23.72 -3.44 -10.76
CA ALA A 69 -24.89 -3.16 -11.57
C ALA A 69 -25.64 -1.91 -11.07
N THR A 70 -26.32 -1.19 -11.97
CA THR A 70 -27.26 -0.16 -11.52
C THR A 70 -28.48 -0.80 -10.84
N LYS A 71 -29.14 -0.05 -9.95
CA LYS A 71 -30.29 -0.57 -9.14
C LYS A 71 -31.44 -1.17 -9.95
N GLN A 72 -31.53 -0.88 -11.24
CA GLN A 72 -32.60 -1.34 -12.14
C GLN A 72 -32.09 -2.16 -13.33
N GLN A 73 -30.78 -2.47 -13.38
CA GLN A 73 -30.17 -3.13 -14.54
C GLN A 73 -30.61 -4.59 -14.68
N PHE A 74 -30.76 -5.28 -13.56
CA PHE A 74 -31.12 -6.69 -13.50
C PHE A 74 -32.25 -6.92 -12.49
N SER A 75 -33.14 -7.88 -12.75
CA SER A 75 -34.15 -8.30 -11.77
C SER A 75 -33.52 -9.15 -10.66
N SER A 76 -34.21 -9.26 -9.53
CA SER A 76 -33.76 -10.09 -8.40
C SER A 76 -33.59 -11.56 -8.80
N GLU A 77 -34.45 -12.07 -9.69
CA GLU A 77 -34.37 -13.44 -10.20
C GLU A 77 -33.12 -13.64 -11.06
N ALA A 78 -32.70 -12.61 -11.81
CA ALA A 78 -31.50 -12.66 -12.64
C ALA A 78 -30.19 -12.76 -11.83
N LEU A 79 -30.21 -12.30 -10.58
CA LEU A 79 -29.09 -12.30 -9.65
C LEU A 79 -29.13 -13.44 -8.62
N GLN A 80 -30.13 -14.30 -8.70
CA GLN A 80 -30.37 -15.33 -7.70
C GLN A 80 -29.31 -16.43 -7.76
N LEU A 81 -28.66 -16.69 -6.63
CA LEU A 81 -27.77 -17.83 -6.38
C LEU A 81 -28.53 -18.95 -5.67
N PRO A 82 -28.02 -20.18 -5.64
CA PRO A 82 -28.69 -21.31 -4.97
C PRO A 82 -28.88 -21.15 -3.45
N TRP A 83 -28.31 -20.11 -2.86
CA TRP A 83 -28.40 -19.77 -1.42
C TRP A 83 -28.91 -18.34 -1.22
N THR A 84 -29.35 -18.04 0.01
CA THR A 84 -29.64 -16.66 0.41
C THR A 84 -28.35 -15.92 0.63
N GLN A 85 -28.10 -14.86 -0.16
CA GLN A 85 -26.89 -14.07 -0.06
C GLN A 85 -26.77 -13.36 1.30
N GLN A 86 -25.63 -13.53 1.94
CA GLN A 86 -25.27 -12.80 3.15
C GLN A 86 -24.31 -11.69 2.76
N GLN A 87 -24.75 -10.45 2.91
CA GLN A 87 -23.92 -9.29 2.60
C GLN A 87 -22.87 -9.05 3.68
N ILE A 88 -21.73 -8.53 3.26
CA ILE A 88 -20.68 -7.98 4.14
C ILE A 88 -21.07 -6.54 4.48
N ALA A 89 -20.78 -6.10 5.70
CA ALA A 89 -21.01 -4.71 6.10
C ALA A 89 -20.13 -3.77 5.23
N GLY A 90 -20.75 -2.74 4.68
CA GLY A 90 -20.08 -1.78 3.78
C GLY A 90 -19.97 -2.26 2.32
N ASP A 91 -20.62 -3.38 1.98
CA ASP A 91 -20.61 -3.87 0.60
C ASP A 91 -21.75 -3.27 -0.24
N VAL A 92 -21.52 -3.16 -1.56
CA VAL A 92 -22.50 -2.67 -2.54
C VAL A 92 -23.56 -3.73 -2.79
N GLU A 93 -24.83 -3.31 -2.73
CA GLU A 93 -25.97 -4.18 -3.04
C GLU A 93 -25.94 -4.68 -4.49
N ASN A 94 -26.34 -5.93 -4.71
CA ASN A 94 -26.46 -6.54 -6.03
C ASN A 94 -25.17 -6.60 -6.86
N ALA A 95 -24.00 -6.63 -6.21
CA ALA A 95 -22.74 -6.87 -6.89
C ALA A 95 -22.70 -8.30 -7.45
N ILE A 96 -22.34 -8.41 -8.73
CA ILE A 96 -22.13 -9.69 -9.40
C ILE A 96 -20.67 -10.09 -9.26
N ILE A 97 -20.40 -11.36 -8.94
CA ILE A 97 -19.04 -11.87 -8.73
C ILE A 97 -18.79 -13.07 -9.67
N GLY A 98 -17.56 -13.20 -10.16
CA GLY A 98 -17.15 -14.37 -10.93
C GLY A 98 -17.24 -14.19 -12.44
N GLU A 99 -17.61 -15.29 -13.15
CA GLU A 99 -17.53 -15.40 -14.60
C GLU A 99 -18.41 -14.35 -15.32
N TRP A 100 -19.64 -14.18 -14.87
CA TRP A 100 -20.55 -13.19 -15.47
C TRP A 100 -20.08 -11.74 -15.21
N ALA A 101 -19.51 -11.46 -14.04
CA ALA A 101 -18.90 -10.15 -13.76
C ALA A 101 -17.77 -9.82 -14.72
N ARG A 102 -16.89 -10.81 -15.00
CA ARG A 102 -15.80 -10.68 -15.97
C ARG A 102 -16.34 -10.41 -17.38
N GLU A 103 -17.42 -11.07 -17.76
CA GLU A 103 -18.04 -10.88 -19.07
C GLU A 103 -18.68 -9.50 -19.20
N LEU A 104 -19.47 -9.07 -18.22
CA LEU A 104 -20.12 -7.76 -18.19
C LEU A 104 -19.09 -6.62 -18.26
N GLY A 105 -17.96 -6.73 -17.60
CA GLY A 105 -16.89 -5.73 -17.65
C GLY A 105 -16.29 -5.54 -19.04
N SER A 106 -16.29 -6.58 -19.87
CA SER A 106 -15.87 -6.47 -21.26
C SER A 106 -16.89 -5.78 -22.18
N GLN A 107 -18.13 -5.62 -21.69
CA GLN A 107 -19.24 -5.04 -22.42
C GLN A 107 -19.63 -3.65 -21.94
N VAL A 108 -19.54 -3.39 -20.63
CA VAL A 108 -19.98 -2.14 -19.97
C VAL A 108 -18.78 -1.46 -19.31
N GLU A 109 -18.60 -0.18 -19.59
CA GLU A 109 -17.48 0.63 -19.10
C GLU A 109 -17.67 1.07 -17.64
N GLY A 110 -16.57 1.15 -16.88
CA GLY A 110 -16.50 1.82 -15.57
C GLY A 110 -17.28 1.17 -14.43
N ARG A 111 -17.66 -0.12 -14.52
CA ARG A 111 -18.43 -0.82 -13.48
C ARG A 111 -17.79 -2.09 -12.94
N GLN A 112 -16.65 -2.48 -13.51
CA GLN A 112 -15.94 -3.69 -13.13
C GLN A 112 -14.80 -3.39 -12.17
N VAL A 113 -14.72 -4.17 -11.09
CA VAL A 113 -13.52 -4.29 -10.25
C VAL A 113 -12.74 -5.51 -10.72
N SER A 114 -11.47 -5.31 -11.01
CA SER A 114 -10.47 -6.36 -11.30
C SER A 114 -9.22 -6.12 -10.47
N SER A 115 -8.38 -7.15 -10.35
CA SER A 115 -7.08 -7.07 -9.68
C SER A 115 -7.13 -6.53 -8.24
N ALA A 116 -8.23 -6.75 -7.50
CA ALA A 116 -8.43 -6.24 -6.14
C ALA A 116 -7.27 -6.63 -5.20
N LYS A 117 -6.68 -7.81 -5.37
CA LYS A 117 -5.53 -8.28 -4.61
C LYS A 117 -4.29 -7.39 -4.78
N SER A 118 -4.01 -6.91 -6.00
CA SER A 118 -2.89 -5.99 -6.26
C SER A 118 -3.07 -4.65 -5.53
N TRP A 119 -4.31 -4.20 -5.35
CA TRP A 119 -4.61 -2.99 -4.59
C TRP A 119 -4.35 -3.14 -3.08
N LEU A 120 -4.34 -4.36 -2.52
CA LEU A 120 -3.99 -4.58 -1.11
C LEU A 120 -2.51 -4.26 -0.82
N SER A 121 -1.62 -4.28 -1.82
CA SER A 121 -0.21 -3.92 -1.68
C SER A 121 0.12 -2.50 -2.18
N HIS A 122 -0.87 -1.75 -2.68
CA HIS A 122 -0.66 -0.42 -3.24
C HIS A 122 -0.37 0.63 -2.16
N ALA A 123 0.84 1.21 -2.17
CA ALA A 123 1.29 2.13 -1.13
C ALA A 123 0.63 3.51 -1.16
N ASN A 124 0.24 4.00 -2.38
CA ASN A 124 -0.16 5.40 -2.60
C ASN A 124 -1.66 5.67 -2.46
N VAL A 125 -2.43 4.67 -2.01
CA VAL A 125 -3.87 4.80 -1.78
C VAL A 125 -4.24 4.36 -0.38
N ASP A 126 -5.34 4.89 0.13
CA ASP A 126 -5.96 4.33 1.32
C ASP A 126 -6.67 3.02 0.92
N ARG A 127 -6.05 1.89 1.26
CA ARG A 127 -6.48 0.54 0.89
C ARG A 127 -7.79 0.11 1.56
N GLU A 128 -8.25 0.87 2.55
CA GLU A 128 -9.51 0.65 3.26
C GLU A 128 -10.63 1.58 2.78
N SER A 129 -10.30 2.61 2.00
CA SER A 129 -11.29 3.53 1.41
C SER A 129 -11.95 2.93 0.16
N ASP A 130 -13.16 3.41 -0.14
CA ASP A 130 -13.98 2.96 -1.28
C ASP A 130 -13.46 3.53 -2.61
N ILE A 131 -12.45 2.87 -3.17
CA ILE A 131 -11.73 3.35 -4.37
C ILE A 131 -12.02 2.54 -5.64
N LEU A 132 -12.56 1.33 -5.51
CA LEU A 132 -12.79 0.41 -6.64
C LEU A 132 -14.26 0.35 -7.08
N PRO A 133 -14.55 0.38 -8.39
CA PRO A 133 -13.60 0.44 -9.53
C PRO A 133 -12.90 1.79 -9.63
N TRP A 134 -11.57 1.80 -9.91
CA TRP A 134 -10.73 2.99 -9.92
C TRP A 134 -11.19 4.03 -10.94
N ALA A 135 -11.38 3.66 -12.18
CA ALA A 135 -11.94 4.50 -13.24
C ALA A 135 -13.47 4.29 -13.36
N GLY A 136 -14.18 4.26 -12.23
CA GLY A 136 -15.62 4.00 -12.19
C GLY A 136 -16.45 5.05 -12.93
N ALA A 137 -17.63 4.65 -13.42
CA ALA A 137 -18.63 5.58 -13.91
C ALA A 137 -19.17 6.45 -12.76
N ASP A 138 -19.63 7.67 -13.05
CA ASP A 138 -20.05 8.65 -12.04
C ASP A 138 -21.16 8.17 -11.09
N ASP A 139 -22.00 7.25 -11.57
CA ASP A 139 -23.13 6.67 -10.82
C ASP A 139 -22.80 5.33 -10.14
N VAL A 140 -21.53 4.92 -10.14
CA VAL A 140 -21.10 3.65 -9.56
C VAL A 140 -20.75 3.82 -8.08
N GLU A 141 -21.41 3.04 -7.23
CA GLU A 141 -21.00 2.88 -5.83
C GLU A 141 -19.67 2.12 -5.78
N LYS A 142 -18.69 2.64 -5.04
CA LYS A 142 -17.35 2.04 -4.93
C LYS A 142 -17.22 1.18 -3.67
N VAL A 143 -16.20 0.33 -3.65
CA VAL A 143 -15.79 -0.46 -2.47
C VAL A 143 -14.29 -0.37 -2.26
N SER A 144 -13.86 -0.70 -1.05
CA SER A 144 -12.42 -0.81 -0.76
C SER A 144 -11.82 -2.11 -1.35
N PRO A 145 -10.51 -2.16 -1.60
CA PRO A 145 -9.80 -3.40 -1.95
C PRO A 145 -10.05 -4.54 -0.95
N VAL A 146 -10.17 -4.20 0.33
CA VAL A 146 -10.45 -5.16 1.41
C VAL A 146 -11.85 -5.75 1.26
N ILE A 147 -12.88 -4.92 1.03
CA ILE A 147 -14.26 -5.39 0.81
C ILE A 147 -14.36 -6.20 -0.48
N ALA A 148 -13.70 -5.79 -1.56
CA ALA A 148 -13.68 -6.56 -2.79
C ALA A 148 -13.09 -7.97 -2.57
N SER A 149 -11.95 -8.07 -1.89
CA SER A 149 -11.32 -9.35 -1.54
C SER A 149 -12.20 -10.19 -0.61
N ALA A 150 -12.80 -9.56 0.40
CA ALA A 150 -13.74 -10.21 1.32
C ALA A 150 -14.96 -10.77 0.58
N SER A 151 -15.46 -10.07 -0.45
CA SER A 151 -16.64 -10.51 -1.21
C SER A 151 -16.38 -11.82 -1.98
N TYR A 152 -15.17 -12.03 -2.51
CA TYR A 152 -14.78 -13.31 -3.14
C TYR A 152 -14.76 -14.43 -2.10
N LEU A 153 -14.13 -14.21 -0.95
CA LEU A 153 -14.08 -15.19 0.14
C LEU A 153 -15.47 -15.50 0.70
N ASN A 154 -16.32 -14.49 0.84
CA ASN A 154 -17.70 -14.68 1.28
C ASN A 154 -18.54 -15.48 0.28
N HIS A 155 -18.36 -15.26 -1.02
CA HIS A 155 -19.00 -16.06 -2.06
C HIS A 155 -18.59 -17.54 -1.94
N ILE A 156 -17.30 -17.82 -1.78
CA ILE A 156 -16.78 -19.17 -1.58
C ILE A 156 -17.37 -19.80 -0.30
N ARG A 157 -17.38 -19.07 0.82
CA ARG A 157 -17.95 -19.55 2.09
C ARG A 157 -19.42 -19.92 1.95
N GLN A 158 -20.19 -19.07 1.29
CA GLN A 158 -21.61 -19.34 1.07
C GLN A 158 -21.84 -20.53 0.13
N ALA A 159 -21.10 -20.64 -0.98
CA ALA A 159 -21.15 -21.77 -1.89
C ALA A 159 -20.78 -23.08 -1.20
N TRP A 160 -19.70 -23.07 -0.39
CA TRP A 160 -19.29 -24.22 0.41
C TRP A 160 -20.37 -24.62 1.42
N ASN A 161 -20.88 -23.67 2.21
CA ASN A 161 -21.87 -23.92 3.24
C ASN A 161 -23.21 -24.42 2.68
N HIS A 162 -23.59 -23.95 1.48
CA HIS A 162 -24.77 -24.46 0.77
C HIS A 162 -24.64 -25.97 0.47
N ARG A 163 -23.44 -26.40 0.04
CA ARG A 163 -23.17 -27.83 -0.29
C ARG A 163 -22.80 -28.68 0.92
N ASN A 164 -22.24 -28.06 1.96
CA ASN A 164 -21.77 -28.73 3.18
C ASN A 164 -22.39 -28.11 4.45
N PRO A 165 -23.74 -28.14 4.62
CA PRO A 165 -24.42 -27.40 5.69
C PRO A 165 -24.04 -27.84 7.11
N ILE A 166 -23.56 -29.10 7.28
CA ILE A 166 -23.15 -29.67 8.57
C ILE A 166 -21.67 -29.38 8.87
N ASN A 167 -20.84 -29.16 7.82
CA ASN A 167 -19.40 -28.90 7.92
C ASN A 167 -19.07 -27.57 7.26
N ARG A 168 -19.48 -26.50 7.92
CA ARG A 168 -19.35 -25.14 7.40
C ARG A 168 -17.89 -24.77 7.24
N LEU A 169 -17.56 -23.91 6.27
CA LEU A 169 -16.19 -23.54 5.93
C LEU A 169 -15.46 -22.91 7.10
N GLU A 170 -16.14 -22.01 7.83
CA GLU A 170 -15.62 -21.33 9.03
C GLU A 170 -15.30 -22.27 10.21
N GLU A 171 -15.74 -23.52 10.13
CA GLU A 171 -15.44 -24.57 11.12
C GLU A 171 -14.29 -25.50 10.68
N GLN A 172 -13.79 -25.32 9.46
CA GLN A 172 -12.71 -26.12 8.89
C GLN A 172 -11.33 -25.49 9.14
N GLU A 173 -10.27 -26.27 8.90
CA GLU A 173 -8.93 -25.71 8.83
C GLU A 173 -8.72 -25.12 7.43
N VAL A 174 -8.58 -23.79 7.37
CA VAL A 174 -8.49 -23.04 6.12
C VAL A 174 -7.11 -22.40 5.99
N VAL A 175 -6.45 -22.64 4.86
CA VAL A 175 -5.21 -21.95 4.47
C VAL A 175 -5.54 -21.05 3.29
N ILE A 176 -5.19 -19.76 3.37
CA ILE A 176 -5.30 -18.80 2.27
C ILE A 176 -3.90 -18.45 1.79
N THR A 177 -3.70 -18.44 0.46
CA THR A 177 -2.39 -18.11 -0.08
C THR A 177 -2.23 -16.63 -0.40
N VAL A 178 -1.01 -16.15 -0.22
CA VAL A 178 -0.60 -14.77 -0.48
C VAL A 178 0.71 -14.75 -1.26
N PRO A 179 0.99 -13.71 -2.06
CA PRO A 179 2.31 -13.54 -2.67
C PRO A 179 3.42 -13.55 -1.62
N ALA A 180 4.55 -14.17 -1.92
CA ALA A 180 5.71 -14.18 -1.02
C ALA A 180 6.21 -12.75 -0.73
N SER A 181 6.01 -11.89 -1.69
CA SER A 181 6.40 -10.48 -1.70
C SER A 181 5.49 -9.55 -0.88
N PHE A 182 4.28 -10.00 -0.45
CA PHE A 182 3.38 -9.16 0.37
C PHE A 182 4.08 -8.67 1.63
N ASP A 183 3.99 -7.35 1.84
CA ASP A 183 4.40 -6.73 3.10
C ASP A 183 3.44 -7.12 4.25
N GLU A 184 3.83 -6.79 5.46
CA GLU A 184 3.06 -7.08 6.67
C GLU A 184 1.64 -6.47 6.61
N ILE A 185 1.51 -5.31 5.99
CA ILE A 185 0.24 -4.60 5.85
C ILE A 185 -0.70 -5.37 4.92
N ALA A 186 -0.24 -5.77 3.74
CA ALA A 186 -1.04 -6.52 2.78
C ALA A 186 -1.47 -7.88 3.35
N ARG A 187 -0.61 -8.55 4.14
CA ARG A 187 -0.95 -9.78 4.87
C ARG A 187 -2.08 -9.52 5.88
N ASN A 188 -1.96 -8.48 6.70
CA ASN A 188 -2.99 -8.11 7.68
C ASN A 188 -4.32 -7.69 7.02
N LEU A 189 -4.27 -6.98 5.90
CA LEU A 189 -5.48 -6.65 5.14
C LEU A 189 -6.14 -7.88 4.53
N THR A 190 -5.36 -8.90 4.13
CA THR A 190 -5.89 -10.19 3.69
C THR A 190 -6.60 -10.93 4.83
N LEU A 191 -6.01 -10.95 6.04
CA LEU A 191 -6.65 -11.50 7.24
C LEU A 191 -7.93 -10.73 7.60
N LYS A 192 -7.92 -9.40 7.49
CA LYS A 192 -9.10 -8.57 7.68
C LYS A 192 -10.21 -8.89 6.67
N ALA A 193 -9.86 -9.08 5.40
CA ALA A 193 -10.81 -9.51 4.38
C ALA A 193 -11.42 -10.89 4.68
N ALA A 194 -10.61 -11.84 5.17
CA ALA A 194 -11.07 -13.16 5.59
C ALA A 194 -12.04 -13.06 6.78
N SER A 195 -11.70 -12.26 7.80
CA SER A 195 -12.58 -12.05 8.95
C SER A 195 -13.91 -11.39 8.55
N LEU A 196 -13.89 -10.38 7.70
CA LEU A 196 -15.11 -9.77 7.15
C LEU A 196 -15.98 -10.77 6.38
N ALA A 197 -15.35 -11.75 5.73
CA ALA A 197 -16.05 -12.86 5.08
C ALA A 197 -16.55 -13.93 6.08
N GLY A 198 -16.29 -13.80 7.38
CA GLY A 198 -16.65 -14.76 8.41
C GLY A 198 -15.68 -15.93 8.56
N LEU A 199 -14.42 -15.77 8.10
CA LEU A 199 -13.34 -16.73 8.23
C LEU A 199 -12.28 -16.22 9.21
N ASP A 200 -12.57 -16.23 10.51
CA ASP A 200 -11.72 -15.65 11.57
C ASP A 200 -10.47 -16.49 11.89
N LYS A 201 -10.46 -17.76 11.51
CA LYS A 201 -9.35 -18.69 11.82
C LYS A 201 -8.76 -19.23 10.54
N VAL A 202 -7.94 -18.43 9.89
CA VAL A 202 -7.22 -18.84 8.68
C VAL A 202 -5.72 -18.79 8.91
N LEU A 203 -4.99 -19.62 8.17
CA LEU A 203 -3.54 -19.58 8.07
C LEU A 203 -3.16 -18.94 6.74
N LEU A 204 -2.06 -18.20 6.69
CA LEU A 204 -1.52 -17.70 5.45
C LEU A 204 -0.33 -18.56 5.02
N LEU A 205 -0.23 -18.82 3.71
CA LEU A 205 0.89 -19.53 3.09
C LEU A 205 1.32 -18.77 1.84
N GLU A 206 2.61 -18.71 1.59
CA GLU A 206 3.12 -18.04 0.40
C GLU A 206 2.91 -18.87 -0.87
N GLU A 207 2.49 -18.25 -1.98
CA GLU A 207 2.14 -18.91 -3.24
C GLU A 207 3.26 -19.79 -3.80
N PRO A 208 4.55 -19.35 -3.88
CA PRO A 208 5.62 -20.22 -4.37
C PRO A 208 5.87 -21.42 -3.45
N GLN A 209 5.70 -21.22 -2.14
CA GLN A 209 5.81 -22.33 -1.18
C GLN A 209 4.67 -23.33 -1.36
N ALA A 210 3.44 -22.84 -1.57
CA ALA A 210 2.30 -23.70 -1.87
C ALA A 210 2.54 -24.50 -3.16
N ALA A 211 2.99 -23.86 -4.24
CA ALA A 211 3.33 -24.55 -5.49
C ALA A 211 4.38 -25.65 -5.28
N CYS A 212 5.37 -25.42 -4.40
CA CYS A 212 6.37 -26.42 -4.04
C CYS A 212 5.75 -27.60 -3.25
N TYR A 213 4.82 -27.34 -2.34
CA TYR A 213 4.11 -28.40 -1.62
C TYR A 213 3.26 -29.28 -2.54
N ASP A 214 2.57 -28.70 -3.52
CA ASP A 214 1.82 -29.46 -4.53
C ASP A 214 2.75 -30.33 -5.40
N TRP A 215 3.83 -29.70 -5.90
CA TRP A 215 4.81 -30.45 -6.69
C TRP A 215 5.42 -31.59 -5.89
N TYR A 216 5.85 -31.34 -4.64
CA TYR A 216 6.46 -32.36 -3.79
C TYR A 216 5.49 -33.49 -3.44
N ALA A 217 4.22 -33.18 -3.15
CA ALA A 217 3.19 -34.19 -2.87
C ALA A 217 2.97 -35.15 -4.05
N ARG A 218 3.09 -34.69 -5.29
CA ARG A 218 3.02 -35.51 -6.51
C ARG A 218 4.33 -36.26 -6.75
N PHE A 219 5.45 -35.59 -6.53
CA PHE A 219 6.78 -36.20 -6.66
C PHE A 219 6.97 -37.39 -5.71
N GLU A 220 6.55 -37.23 -4.45
CA GLU A 220 6.64 -38.32 -3.43
C GLU A 220 5.85 -39.58 -3.81
N GLN A 221 4.83 -39.45 -4.66
CA GLN A 221 4.03 -40.59 -5.14
C GLN A 221 4.65 -41.33 -6.33
N GLN A 222 5.75 -40.84 -6.89
CA GLN A 222 6.44 -41.50 -7.98
C GLN A 222 7.17 -42.78 -7.52
N GLN A 223 7.45 -43.65 -8.44
CA GLN A 223 8.30 -44.83 -8.17
C GLN A 223 9.77 -44.37 -8.03
N ASN A 224 10.33 -44.57 -6.84
CA ASN A 224 11.70 -44.16 -6.48
C ASN A 224 11.97 -42.64 -6.65
N PRO A 225 11.31 -41.77 -5.86
CA PRO A 225 11.58 -40.35 -5.92
C PRO A 225 13.01 -40.07 -5.40
N ASP A 226 13.85 -39.45 -6.24
CA ASP A 226 15.21 -39.07 -5.90
C ASP A 226 15.52 -37.66 -6.39
N LEU A 227 16.01 -36.80 -5.50
CA LEU A 227 16.42 -35.43 -5.77
C LEU A 227 17.93 -35.22 -5.63
N SER A 228 18.73 -36.31 -5.61
CA SER A 228 20.19 -36.25 -5.46
C SER A 228 20.86 -35.34 -6.49
N ASP A 229 20.34 -35.36 -7.73
CA ASP A 229 20.84 -34.55 -8.84
C ASP A 229 20.17 -33.13 -8.91
N ILE A 230 19.26 -32.84 -8.00
CA ILE A 230 18.51 -31.56 -7.98
C ILE A 230 18.70 -30.85 -6.63
N PRO A 231 19.92 -30.39 -6.30
CA PRO A 231 20.19 -29.75 -5.04
C PRO A 231 19.58 -28.34 -4.92
N LEU A 232 19.23 -27.66 -6.05
CA LEU A 232 18.70 -26.31 -6.06
C LEU A 232 17.61 -26.13 -7.12
N ILE A 233 16.45 -25.66 -6.69
CA ILE A 233 15.25 -25.44 -7.52
C ILE A 233 14.92 -23.94 -7.50
N LEU A 234 14.71 -23.35 -8.69
CA LEU A 234 14.06 -22.05 -8.83
C LEU A 234 12.56 -22.26 -8.98
N ILE A 235 11.78 -21.60 -8.14
CA ILE A 235 10.33 -21.46 -8.33
C ILE A 235 10.08 -20.09 -8.94
N CYS A 236 9.43 -20.06 -10.09
CA CYS A 236 9.04 -18.85 -10.79
C CYS A 236 7.52 -18.85 -10.95
N ASP A 237 6.83 -18.00 -10.19
CA ASP A 237 5.39 -17.83 -10.24
C ASP A 237 5.07 -16.51 -10.93
N VAL A 238 4.47 -16.58 -12.13
CA VAL A 238 4.03 -15.39 -12.89
C VAL A 238 2.52 -15.45 -13.04
N GLY A 239 1.87 -14.75 -12.13
CA GLY A 239 0.42 -14.61 -12.09
C GLY A 239 -0.13 -13.54 -13.02
N GLY A 240 -1.35 -13.10 -12.76
CA GLY A 240 -1.97 -11.98 -13.47
C GLY A 240 -1.33 -10.64 -13.11
N GLY A 241 -1.14 -10.36 -11.82
CA GLY A 241 -0.68 -9.06 -11.32
C GLY A 241 0.73 -9.03 -10.77
N THR A 242 1.31 -10.17 -10.38
CA THR A 242 2.60 -10.26 -9.69
C THR A 242 3.50 -11.33 -10.27
N THR A 243 4.80 -11.17 -10.07
CA THR A 243 5.82 -12.19 -10.24
C THR A 243 6.49 -12.44 -8.91
N ASP A 244 6.48 -13.70 -8.47
CA ASP A 244 7.09 -14.15 -7.23
C ASP A 244 8.17 -15.20 -7.51
N LEU A 245 9.34 -15.01 -6.89
CA LEU A 245 10.52 -15.85 -7.08
C LEU A 245 10.95 -16.46 -5.75
N SER A 246 11.28 -17.75 -5.75
CA SER A 246 11.82 -18.43 -4.57
C SER A 246 12.88 -19.46 -4.94
N LEU A 247 13.84 -19.68 -4.03
CA LEU A 247 14.87 -20.72 -4.16
C LEU A 247 14.65 -21.77 -3.08
N ILE A 248 14.61 -23.05 -3.51
CA ILE A 248 14.48 -24.20 -2.64
C ILE A 248 15.75 -25.06 -2.76
N GLN A 249 16.41 -25.28 -1.65
CA GLN A 249 17.49 -26.26 -1.53
C GLN A 249 16.91 -27.62 -1.17
N ALA A 250 17.27 -28.65 -1.91
CA ALA A 250 17.04 -30.04 -1.55
C ALA A 250 18.35 -30.64 -1.02
N LYS A 251 18.32 -31.19 0.20
CA LYS A 251 19.50 -31.75 0.85
C LYS A 251 19.20 -33.08 1.51
N TYR A 252 20.05 -34.06 1.31
CA TYR A 252 20.02 -35.33 2.06
C TYR A 252 20.99 -35.25 3.22
N THR A 253 20.50 -35.55 4.43
CA THR A 253 21.33 -35.66 5.64
C THR A 253 20.98 -36.97 6.30
N ASP A 254 21.96 -37.86 6.46
CA ASP A 254 21.80 -39.23 7.00
C ASP A 254 20.73 -40.07 6.24
N GLY A 255 20.54 -39.80 4.94
CA GLY A 255 19.56 -40.46 4.07
C GLY A 255 18.14 -39.88 4.13
N GLU A 256 17.89 -38.87 4.96
CA GLU A 256 16.63 -38.13 5.03
C GLU A 256 16.68 -36.88 4.16
N LEU A 257 15.65 -36.70 3.30
CA LEU A 257 15.49 -35.51 2.48
C LEU A 257 14.97 -34.35 3.32
N SER A 258 15.61 -33.21 3.17
CA SER A 258 15.11 -31.92 3.64
C SER A 258 14.95 -30.96 2.48
N LEU A 259 13.85 -30.23 2.43
CA LEU A 259 13.62 -29.12 1.50
C LEU A 259 13.62 -27.82 2.29
N ASN A 260 14.50 -26.90 1.96
CA ASN A 260 14.65 -25.64 2.68
C ASN A 260 14.55 -24.45 1.70
N ARG A 261 13.72 -23.48 2.03
CA ARG A 261 13.68 -22.24 1.28
C ARG A 261 14.87 -21.36 1.66
N ILE A 262 15.73 -21.06 0.70
CA ILE A 262 16.97 -20.29 0.91
C ILE A 262 16.92 -18.88 0.30
N GLY A 263 15.96 -18.57 -0.59
CA GLY A 263 15.83 -17.25 -1.19
C GLY A 263 14.37 -16.90 -1.49
N VAL A 264 14.02 -15.63 -1.34
CA VAL A 264 12.71 -15.04 -1.69
C VAL A 264 12.93 -13.71 -2.40
N GLY A 265 12.21 -13.48 -3.50
CA GLY A 265 12.26 -12.26 -4.29
C GLY A 265 11.55 -11.06 -3.63
N GLU A 266 11.84 -9.89 -4.16
CA GLU A 266 11.12 -8.65 -3.81
C GLU A 266 9.74 -8.62 -4.49
N HIS A 267 8.88 -7.68 -4.04
CA HIS A 267 7.55 -7.52 -4.61
C HIS A 267 7.62 -6.93 -6.03
N LEU A 268 7.25 -7.73 -7.01
CA LEU A 268 7.21 -7.30 -8.40
C LEU A 268 5.74 -7.22 -8.86
N MET A 269 5.23 -6.02 -9.03
CA MET A 269 3.94 -5.79 -9.68
C MET A 269 4.12 -5.92 -11.20
N LEU A 270 4.34 -7.15 -11.64
CA LEU A 270 4.63 -7.52 -13.02
C LEU A 270 4.01 -8.88 -13.30
N GLY A 271 3.11 -8.95 -14.28
CA GLY A 271 2.40 -10.17 -14.61
C GLY A 271 1.63 -10.08 -15.93
N GLY A 272 0.68 -10.98 -16.10
CA GLY A 272 -0.16 -11.06 -17.29
C GLY A 272 -0.94 -9.78 -17.60
N ASP A 273 -1.33 -9.02 -16.57
CA ASP A 273 -2.08 -7.76 -16.70
C ASP A 273 -1.25 -6.68 -17.41
N ASN A 274 0.09 -6.68 -17.23
CA ASN A 274 0.99 -5.78 -17.93
C ASN A 274 1.04 -6.08 -19.43
N ILE A 275 1.00 -7.35 -19.82
CA ILE A 275 0.91 -7.76 -21.23
C ILE A 275 -0.44 -7.33 -21.81
N ASP A 276 -1.54 -7.47 -21.05
CA ASP A 276 -2.88 -7.05 -21.46
C ASP A 276 -2.93 -5.53 -21.73
N LEU A 277 -2.33 -4.76 -20.84
CA LEU A 277 -2.22 -3.30 -20.96
C LEU A 277 -1.40 -2.90 -22.19
N ALA A 278 -0.24 -3.52 -22.41
CA ALA A 278 0.60 -3.23 -23.56
C ALA A 278 -0.12 -3.57 -24.89
N LEU A 279 -0.85 -4.68 -24.95
CA LEU A 279 -1.69 -5.04 -26.09
C LEU A 279 -2.86 -4.07 -26.29
N ALA A 280 -3.43 -3.56 -25.21
CA ALA A 280 -4.49 -2.56 -25.27
C ALA A 280 -3.96 -1.25 -25.88
N HIS A 281 -2.75 -0.81 -25.54
CA HIS A 281 -2.11 0.36 -26.14
C HIS A 281 -1.82 0.16 -27.63
N ILE A 282 -1.32 -1.00 -28.03
CA ILE A 282 -1.14 -1.33 -29.47
C ILE A 282 -2.50 -1.28 -30.20
N SER A 283 -3.53 -1.86 -29.60
CA SER A 283 -4.88 -1.88 -30.15
C SER A 283 -5.49 -0.46 -30.22
N GLU A 284 -5.27 0.36 -29.19
CA GLU A 284 -5.68 1.76 -29.15
C GLU A 284 -5.06 2.56 -30.30
N GLN A 285 -3.75 2.42 -30.51
CA GLN A 285 -3.03 3.08 -31.61
C GLN A 285 -3.60 2.69 -32.99
N LYS A 286 -3.92 1.39 -33.17
CA LYS A 286 -4.55 0.90 -34.39
C LYS A 286 -5.98 1.43 -34.59
N LEU A 287 -6.76 1.58 -33.52
CA LEU A 287 -8.15 2.04 -33.57
C LEU A 287 -8.27 3.56 -33.68
N ASN A 288 -7.33 4.32 -33.11
CA ASN A 288 -7.46 5.77 -32.98
C ASN A 288 -6.11 6.48 -33.09
N ASN A 289 -5.66 6.69 -34.34
CA ASN A 289 -4.30 7.16 -34.67
C ASN A 289 -3.85 8.51 -34.10
N LYS A 290 -4.65 9.27 -33.34
CA LYS A 290 -4.28 10.64 -32.93
C LYS A 290 -4.66 11.09 -31.53
N THR A 291 -5.57 10.43 -30.85
CA THR A 291 -6.05 10.89 -29.53
C THR A 291 -6.19 9.71 -28.58
N PRO A 292 -5.55 9.73 -27.41
CA PRO A 292 -5.74 8.69 -26.41
C PRO A 292 -7.21 8.53 -26.00
N MET A 293 -7.63 7.30 -25.75
CA MET A 293 -8.98 7.01 -25.29
C MET A 293 -9.17 7.45 -23.83
N LYS A 294 -10.43 7.68 -23.43
CA LYS A 294 -10.77 7.85 -22.00
C LYS A 294 -10.42 6.58 -21.23
N ALA A 295 -10.10 6.73 -19.94
CA ALA A 295 -9.71 5.62 -19.07
C ALA A 295 -10.74 4.47 -19.06
N GLN A 296 -12.03 4.77 -19.03
CA GLN A 296 -13.11 3.78 -19.06
C GLN A 296 -13.11 2.95 -20.36
N ALA A 297 -12.90 3.58 -21.52
CA ALA A 297 -12.82 2.90 -22.80
C ALA A 297 -11.56 2.03 -22.91
N LEU A 298 -10.44 2.50 -22.37
CA LEU A 298 -9.20 1.71 -22.30
C LEU A 298 -9.34 0.52 -21.35
N SER A 299 -9.99 0.66 -20.20
CA SER A 299 -10.28 -0.45 -19.29
C SER A 299 -11.07 -1.57 -19.96
N LYS A 300 -12.06 -1.21 -20.76
CA LYS A 300 -12.81 -2.17 -21.58
C LYS A 300 -11.91 -2.83 -22.64
N LEU A 301 -11.02 -2.06 -23.26
CA LEU A 301 -10.06 -2.57 -24.25
C LEU A 301 -9.12 -3.60 -23.61
N ILE A 302 -8.60 -3.33 -22.40
CA ILE A 302 -7.77 -4.25 -21.62
C ILE A 302 -8.51 -5.57 -21.36
N SER A 303 -9.78 -5.52 -20.98
CA SER A 303 -10.58 -6.73 -20.75
C SER A 303 -10.74 -7.58 -22.02
N GLN A 304 -10.81 -6.95 -23.20
CA GLN A 304 -10.85 -7.66 -24.47
C GLN A 304 -9.48 -8.19 -24.91
N THR A 305 -8.42 -7.40 -24.74
CA THR A 305 -7.05 -7.84 -25.08
C THR A 305 -6.60 -8.99 -24.21
N ARG A 306 -7.02 -9.08 -22.95
CA ARG A 306 -6.80 -10.24 -22.08
C ARG A 306 -7.32 -11.52 -22.73
N ARG A 307 -8.56 -11.56 -23.17
CA ARG A 307 -9.14 -12.72 -23.84
C ARG A 307 -8.39 -13.09 -25.13
N VAL A 308 -8.02 -12.05 -25.91
CA VAL A 308 -7.26 -12.26 -27.15
C VAL A 308 -5.87 -12.83 -26.85
N LYS A 309 -5.17 -12.31 -25.83
CA LYS A 309 -3.88 -12.80 -25.38
C LYS A 309 -3.96 -14.30 -24.96
N GLU A 310 -4.91 -14.63 -24.09
CA GLU A 310 -5.10 -16.00 -23.60
C GLU A 310 -5.33 -16.97 -24.74
N ASN A 311 -6.16 -16.60 -25.73
CA ASN A 311 -6.42 -17.42 -26.92
C ASN A 311 -5.20 -17.55 -27.83
N LEU A 312 -4.45 -16.45 -28.06
CA LEU A 312 -3.34 -16.42 -29.03
C LEU A 312 -2.03 -17.02 -28.47
N LEU A 313 -1.88 -17.10 -27.15
CA LEU A 313 -0.75 -17.77 -26.49
C LEU A 313 -1.04 -19.24 -26.12
N GLY A 314 -2.26 -19.70 -26.33
CA GLY A 314 -2.68 -21.07 -26.04
C GLY A 314 -2.12 -22.09 -27.02
N VAL A 315 -2.31 -23.40 -26.72
CA VAL A 315 -1.76 -24.55 -27.50
C VAL A 315 -2.31 -24.58 -28.92
N ASN A 316 -3.59 -24.32 -29.13
CA ASN A 316 -4.26 -24.33 -30.44
C ASN A 316 -4.65 -22.92 -30.88
N ALA A 317 -3.73 -21.97 -30.76
CA ALA A 317 -3.97 -20.57 -31.01
C ALA A 317 -4.36 -20.27 -32.45
N PRO A 318 -5.43 -19.48 -32.71
CA PRO A 318 -5.75 -18.98 -34.05
C PRO A 318 -4.66 -17.98 -34.53
N GLU A 319 -4.69 -17.61 -35.83
CA GLU A 319 -3.71 -16.67 -36.39
C GLU A 319 -3.96 -15.23 -35.93
N GLU A 320 -5.22 -14.87 -35.63
CA GLU A 320 -5.62 -13.55 -35.17
C GLU A 320 -6.81 -13.57 -34.21
N GLY A 321 -6.89 -12.57 -33.36
CA GLY A 321 -8.03 -12.27 -32.51
C GLY A 321 -8.58 -10.87 -32.84
N LYS A 322 -9.87 -10.62 -32.56
CA LYS A 322 -10.49 -9.32 -32.82
C LYS A 322 -10.83 -8.60 -31.53
N VAL A 323 -10.49 -7.35 -31.49
CA VAL A 323 -10.85 -6.39 -30.43
C VAL A 323 -11.81 -5.38 -31.02
N THR A 324 -12.96 -5.14 -30.34
CA THR A 324 -14.03 -4.31 -30.88
C THR A 324 -14.48 -3.26 -29.87
N LEU A 325 -14.46 -2.00 -30.27
CA LEU A 325 -15.07 -0.90 -29.50
C LEU A 325 -16.39 -0.50 -30.15
N LEU A 326 -17.44 -0.44 -29.33
CA LEU A 326 -18.74 0.11 -29.73
C LEU A 326 -18.68 1.63 -29.52
N GLY A 327 -18.98 2.41 -30.55
CA GLY A 327 -19.05 3.87 -30.48
C GLY A 327 -20.22 4.35 -29.60
N GLY A 328 -19.92 5.22 -28.62
CA GLY A 328 -20.92 5.84 -27.75
C GLY A 328 -21.70 6.95 -28.44
N GLY A 329 -22.64 6.62 -29.34
CA GLY A 329 -23.50 7.60 -29.99
C GLY A 329 -24.86 7.01 -30.36
N SER A 330 -25.91 7.83 -30.33
CA SER A 330 -27.31 7.47 -30.58
C SER A 330 -27.64 6.98 -32.02
N ARG A 331 -26.62 6.67 -32.83
CA ARG A 331 -26.80 6.10 -34.18
C ARG A 331 -26.48 4.60 -34.14
N LEU A 332 -27.53 3.81 -34.25
CA LEU A 332 -27.51 2.34 -34.26
C LEU A 332 -26.77 1.71 -35.46
N ILE A 333 -26.29 2.45 -36.41
CA ILE A 333 -25.62 1.97 -37.62
C ILE A 333 -24.36 2.81 -37.86
N GLY A 334 -23.19 2.21 -37.63
CA GLY A 334 -21.92 2.79 -38.07
C GLY A 334 -20.87 3.13 -37.00
N GLY A 335 -20.98 2.61 -35.79
CA GLY A 335 -20.10 2.98 -34.66
C GLY A 335 -19.18 1.89 -34.11
N ALA A 336 -19.24 0.65 -34.56
CA ALA A 336 -18.31 -0.38 -34.09
C ALA A 336 -16.99 -0.30 -34.88
N ARG A 337 -15.89 -0.10 -34.17
CA ARG A 337 -14.53 -0.17 -34.73
C ARG A 337 -13.87 -1.44 -34.21
N SER A 338 -13.37 -2.26 -35.10
CA SER A 338 -12.65 -3.49 -34.78
C SER A 338 -11.23 -3.43 -35.31
N VAL A 339 -10.32 -4.00 -34.57
CA VAL A 339 -8.94 -4.21 -35.01
C VAL A 339 -8.55 -5.66 -34.79
N ALA A 340 -7.78 -6.20 -35.69
CA ALA A 340 -7.15 -7.51 -35.54
C ALA A 340 -5.85 -7.36 -34.75
N VAL A 341 -5.65 -8.28 -33.82
CA VAL A 341 -4.40 -8.50 -33.09
C VAL A 341 -3.89 -9.86 -33.54
N THR A 342 -2.70 -9.91 -34.13
CA THR A 342 -2.15 -11.15 -34.68
C THR A 342 -1.43 -11.96 -33.60
N ARG A 343 -1.32 -13.26 -33.82
CA ARG A 343 -0.53 -14.16 -32.98
C ARG A 343 0.93 -13.69 -32.90
N GLU A 344 1.51 -13.27 -34.02
CA GLU A 344 2.88 -12.79 -34.08
C GLU A 344 3.10 -11.55 -33.20
N GLU A 345 2.18 -10.59 -33.21
CA GLU A 345 2.24 -9.40 -32.35
C GLU A 345 2.21 -9.76 -30.87
N VAL A 346 1.33 -10.71 -30.48
CA VAL A 346 1.23 -11.15 -29.07
C VAL A 346 2.47 -11.93 -28.66
N GLN A 347 3.00 -12.78 -29.53
CA GLN A 347 4.23 -13.54 -29.27
C GLN A 347 5.44 -12.61 -29.19
N GLN A 348 5.58 -11.67 -30.10
CA GLN A 348 6.69 -10.72 -30.10
C GLN A 348 6.64 -9.86 -28.81
N LEU A 349 5.48 -9.33 -28.44
CA LEU A 349 5.34 -8.58 -27.21
C LEU A 349 5.64 -9.44 -25.97
N GLY A 350 5.01 -10.63 -25.87
CA GLY A 350 5.16 -11.51 -24.72
C GLY A 350 6.59 -12.05 -24.58
N LEU A 351 7.23 -12.48 -25.66
CA LEU A 351 8.55 -13.09 -25.60
C LEU A 351 9.67 -12.06 -25.61
N GLU A 352 9.64 -11.07 -26.50
CA GLU A 352 10.75 -10.11 -26.61
C GLU A 352 10.56 -8.89 -25.69
N GLY A 353 9.32 -8.58 -25.29
CA GLY A 353 9.03 -7.48 -24.37
C GLY A 353 9.10 -7.91 -22.89
N PHE A 354 8.50 -9.05 -22.54
CA PHE A 354 8.37 -9.48 -21.15
C PHE A 354 9.30 -10.64 -20.76
N PHE A 355 9.71 -11.48 -21.69
CA PHE A 355 10.63 -12.60 -21.48
C PHE A 355 11.79 -12.59 -22.47
N PRO A 356 12.55 -11.49 -22.64
CA PRO A 356 13.65 -11.43 -23.58
C PRO A 356 14.77 -12.41 -23.23
N LEU A 357 15.51 -12.90 -24.26
CA LEU A 357 16.77 -13.58 -24.06
C LEU A 357 17.81 -12.53 -23.66
N THR A 358 18.21 -12.49 -22.40
CA THR A 358 19.14 -11.50 -21.85
C THR A 358 20.36 -12.19 -21.24
N PRO A 359 21.54 -11.56 -21.27
CA PRO A 359 22.70 -11.98 -20.48
C PRO A 359 22.40 -11.91 -18.98
N PHE A 360 23.11 -12.73 -18.18
CA PHE A 360 22.89 -12.80 -16.73
C PHE A 360 23.23 -11.51 -15.97
N ASP A 361 24.12 -10.70 -16.50
CA ASP A 361 24.59 -9.42 -15.96
C ASP A 361 23.71 -8.23 -16.39
N GLU A 362 22.74 -8.44 -17.28
CA GLU A 362 21.80 -7.40 -17.69
C GLU A 362 20.63 -7.29 -16.69
N LEU A 363 20.79 -6.35 -15.75
CA LEU A 363 19.82 -6.10 -14.68
C LEU A 363 18.71 -5.14 -15.12
N PRO A 364 17.55 -5.12 -14.39
CA PRO A 364 16.44 -4.21 -14.69
C PRO A 364 16.86 -2.75 -14.61
N ASN A 365 16.30 -1.92 -15.47
CA ASN A 365 16.57 -0.50 -15.47
C ASN A 365 15.73 0.22 -14.41
N THR A 366 16.36 0.65 -13.32
CA THR A 366 15.72 1.36 -12.19
C THR A 366 15.59 2.88 -12.40
N LYS A 367 16.14 3.45 -13.49
CA LYS A 367 16.17 4.91 -13.73
C LYS A 367 14.92 5.49 -14.38
N ARG A 368 13.95 4.66 -14.76
CA ARG A 368 12.64 5.13 -15.24
C ARG A 368 11.67 5.14 -14.07
N SER A 369 10.89 6.22 -13.92
CA SER A 369 9.75 6.23 -13.02
C SER A 369 8.81 5.07 -13.34
N ALA A 370 8.27 4.42 -12.33
CA ALA A 370 7.26 3.38 -12.51
C ALA A 370 6.10 3.91 -13.37
N VAL A 371 5.66 3.12 -14.33
CA VAL A 371 4.49 3.51 -15.15
C VAL A 371 3.26 3.30 -14.29
N VAL A 372 2.66 4.40 -13.84
CA VAL A 372 1.37 4.37 -13.16
C VAL A 372 0.28 4.42 -14.23
N GLU A 373 -0.49 3.36 -14.37
CA GLU A 373 -1.66 3.36 -15.24
C GLU A 373 -2.84 2.72 -14.50
N PHE A 374 -4.01 3.31 -14.58
CA PHE A 374 -5.19 2.91 -13.81
C PHE A 374 -4.93 2.85 -12.29
N GLY A 375 -4.04 3.72 -11.80
CA GLY A 375 -3.73 3.83 -10.38
C GLY A 375 -2.77 2.76 -9.84
N LEU A 376 -2.43 1.70 -10.56
CA LEU A 376 -1.48 0.66 -10.10
C LEU A 376 -0.04 1.01 -10.50
N PRO A 377 0.93 1.00 -9.56
CA PRO A 377 2.33 1.27 -9.83
C PRO A 377 3.01 0.01 -10.39
N TYR A 378 3.10 -0.08 -11.70
CA TYR A 378 3.83 -1.16 -12.36
C TYR A 378 5.33 -0.90 -12.39
N VAL A 379 6.13 -1.98 -12.36
CA VAL A 379 7.60 -1.85 -12.46
C VAL A 379 8.03 -1.19 -13.77
N SER A 380 9.13 -0.43 -13.71
CA SER A 380 9.62 0.35 -14.85
C SER A 380 10.22 -0.50 -15.98
N ASP A 381 10.82 -1.64 -15.66
CA ASP A 381 11.34 -2.60 -16.65
C ASP A 381 10.43 -3.83 -16.72
N PRO A 382 9.69 -4.07 -17.83
CA PRO A 382 8.75 -5.18 -17.93
C PRO A 382 9.41 -6.55 -18.15
N ALA A 383 10.73 -6.61 -18.27
CA ALA A 383 11.46 -7.83 -18.57
C ALA A 383 11.59 -8.75 -17.34
N VAL A 384 10.68 -9.71 -17.19
CA VAL A 384 10.69 -10.71 -16.10
C VAL A 384 12.06 -11.42 -16.00
N THR A 385 12.69 -11.74 -17.12
CA THR A 385 13.99 -12.42 -17.16
C THR A 385 15.11 -11.61 -16.50
N LYS A 386 15.10 -10.27 -16.63
CA LYS A 386 16.07 -9.40 -15.94
C LYS A 386 15.86 -9.39 -14.42
N HIS A 387 14.60 -9.42 -13.97
CA HIS A 387 14.28 -9.53 -12.55
C HIS A 387 14.68 -10.90 -11.99
N VAL A 388 14.56 -11.97 -12.77
CA VAL A 388 15.10 -13.29 -12.40
C VAL A 388 16.61 -13.23 -12.28
N ALA A 389 17.33 -12.59 -13.21
CA ALA A 389 18.77 -12.39 -13.11
C ALA A 389 19.16 -11.60 -11.87
N GLN A 390 18.47 -10.51 -11.58
CA GLN A 390 18.69 -9.70 -10.37
C GLN A 390 18.49 -10.54 -9.09
N PHE A 391 17.41 -11.30 -9.01
CA PHE A 391 17.11 -12.17 -7.89
C PHE A 391 18.19 -13.22 -7.66
N LEU A 392 18.65 -13.91 -8.72
CA LEU A 392 19.72 -14.89 -8.63
C LEU A 392 21.07 -14.25 -8.25
N ASN A 393 21.36 -13.03 -8.75
CA ASN A 393 22.56 -12.29 -8.35
C ASN A 393 22.54 -11.90 -6.85
N GLN A 394 21.38 -11.52 -6.31
CA GLN A 394 21.23 -11.21 -4.89
C GLN A 394 21.44 -12.42 -3.96
N HIS A 395 21.19 -13.63 -4.45
CA HIS A 395 21.28 -14.88 -3.70
C HIS A 395 22.44 -15.80 -4.15
N GLN A 396 23.47 -15.25 -4.81
CA GLN A 396 24.59 -16.05 -5.34
C GLN A 396 25.30 -16.91 -4.29
N SER A 397 25.54 -16.36 -3.07
CA SER A 397 26.18 -17.09 -1.98
C SER A 397 25.38 -18.33 -1.58
N ALA A 398 24.06 -18.17 -1.37
CA ALA A 398 23.19 -19.29 -1.03
C ALA A 398 23.08 -20.32 -2.15
N CYS A 399 23.09 -19.88 -3.42
CA CYS A 399 23.12 -20.78 -4.57
C CYS A 399 24.43 -21.55 -4.64
N GLN A 400 25.57 -20.90 -4.42
CA GLN A 400 26.90 -21.55 -4.40
C GLN A 400 26.98 -22.61 -3.29
N ASP A 401 26.51 -22.27 -2.09
CA ASP A 401 26.47 -23.20 -0.97
C ASP A 401 25.58 -24.43 -1.25
N ALA A 402 24.42 -24.20 -1.86
CA ALA A 402 23.48 -25.26 -2.21
C ALA A 402 24.02 -26.19 -3.29
N LEU A 403 24.71 -25.64 -4.29
CA LEU A 403 25.30 -26.41 -5.40
C LEU A 403 26.67 -27.02 -5.04
N GLY A 404 27.27 -26.64 -3.89
CA GLY A 404 28.57 -27.15 -3.48
C GLY A 404 29.72 -26.74 -4.42
N ASN A 405 29.55 -25.67 -5.18
CA ASN A 405 30.55 -25.18 -6.12
C ASN A 405 30.76 -23.66 -6.02
N SER A 406 31.94 -23.21 -6.45
CA SER A 406 32.33 -21.79 -6.49
C SER A 406 32.31 -21.22 -7.90
N GLN A 407 31.37 -21.66 -8.74
CA GLN A 407 31.22 -21.12 -10.10
C GLN A 407 30.88 -19.62 -10.03
N GLN A 408 31.32 -18.88 -11.04
CA GLN A 408 31.12 -17.43 -11.12
C GLN A 408 29.62 -17.06 -11.10
N HIS A 409 28.79 -17.94 -11.71
CA HIS A 409 27.33 -17.80 -11.70
C HIS A 409 26.71 -19.12 -11.25
N ALA A 410 26.18 -19.13 -10.03
CA ALA A 410 25.49 -20.30 -9.49
C ALA A 410 24.01 -20.26 -9.89
N ILE A 411 23.68 -20.99 -10.96
CA ILE A 411 22.32 -21.04 -11.52
C ILE A 411 21.63 -22.33 -11.06
N PRO A 412 20.36 -22.30 -10.65
CA PRO A 412 19.59 -23.49 -10.26
C PRO A 412 19.63 -24.58 -11.32
N VAL A 413 19.58 -25.87 -10.90
CA VAL A 413 19.58 -27.00 -11.79
C VAL A 413 18.18 -27.42 -12.24
N ALA A 414 17.16 -26.96 -11.51
CA ALA A 414 15.77 -27.21 -11.84
C ALA A 414 14.92 -25.98 -11.75
N LEU A 415 13.84 -25.96 -12.53
CA LEU A 415 12.86 -24.91 -12.62
C LEU A 415 11.46 -25.47 -12.37
N LEU A 416 10.74 -24.91 -11.41
CA LEU A 416 9.31 -25.08 -11.22
C LEU A 416 8.60 -23.82 -11.64
N VAL A 417 7.77 -23.88 -12.69
CA VAL A 417 6.97 -22.73 -13.13
C VAL A 417 5.54 -22.84 -12.62
N ASN A 418 4.98 -21.71 -12.19
CA ASN A 418 3.61 -21.60 -11.71
C ASN A 418 2.97 -20.30 -12.19
N GLY A 419 1.64 -20.17 -12.07
CA GLY A 419 0.88 -19.01 -12.48
C GLY A 419 0.43 -19.03 -13.94
N GLY A 420 -0.63 -18.24 -14.21
CA GLY A 420 -1.36 -18.28 -15.49
C GLY A 420 -0.54 -17.91 -16.72
N ALA A 421 0.55 -17.17 -16.61
CA ALA A 421 1.44 -16.85 -17.74
C ALA A 421 2.08 -18.12 -18.33
N PHE A 422 2.35 -19.13 -17.51
CA PHE A 422 2.97 -20.39 -17.94
C PHE A 422 2.00 -21.43 -18.51
N ASN A 423 0.72 -21.11 -18.65
CA ASN A 423 -0.18 -21.85 -19.52
C ASN A 423 0.25 -21.74 -21.00
N SER A 424 1.06 -20.74 -21.34
CA SER A 424 1.70 -20.63 -22.66
C SER A 424 2.96 -21.52 -22.73
N PRO A 425 2.98 -22.54 -23.59
CA PRO A 425 4.17 -23.35 -23.79
C PRO A 425 5.39 -22.55 -24.28
N LEU A 426 5.13 -21.47 -25.02
CA LEU A 426 6.18 -20.59 -25.53
C LEU A 426 6.88 -19.82 -24.41
N ILE A 427 6.13 -19.25 -23.47
CA ILE A 427 6.70 -18.55 -22.33
C ILE A 427 7.43 -19.53 -21.40
N LYS A 428 6.85 -20.71 -21.16
CA LYS A 428 7.46 -21.78 -20.40
C LYS A 428 8.81 -22.22 -20.98
N LYS A 429 8.88 -22.39 -22.29
CA LYS A 429 10.14 -22.74 -22.96
C LYS A 429 11.13 -21.58 -22.91
N ARG A 430 10.69 -20.36 -23.11
CA ARG A 430 11.55 -19.17 -23.09
C ARG A 430 12.28 -18.98 -21.77
N ILE A 431 11.62 -19.09 -20.62
CA ILE A 431 12.30 -18.95 -19.31
C ILE A 431 13.30 -20.11 -19.09
N GLN A 432 13.00 -21.32 -19.57
CA GLN A 432 13.94 -22.43 -19.55
C GLN A 432 15.17 -22.12 -20.41
N ASP A 433 14.99 -21.63 -21.65
CA ASP A 433 16.09 -21.27 -22.55
C ASP A 433 17.01 -20.19 -21.95
N VAL A 434 16.44 -19.21 -21.23
CA VAL A 434 17.19 -18.15 -20.56
C VAL A 434 18.08 -18.73 -19.45
N LEU A 435 17.52 -19.62 -18.61
CA LEU A 435 18.30 -20.26 -17.54
C LEU A 435 19.36 -21.21 -18.09
N GLU A 436 19.07 -21.95 -19.16
CA GLU A 436 20.03 -22.80 -19.86
C GLU A 436 21.19 -21.98 -20.47
N LEU A 437 20.86 -20.81 -21.03
CA LEU A 437 21.88 -19.86 -21.51
C LEU A 437 22.81 -19.37 -20.41
N TRP A 438 22.29 -19.06 -19.23
CA TRP A 438 23.09 -18.58 -18.10
C TRP A 438 23.91 -19.68 -17.43
N ARG A 439 23.39 -20.90 -17.42
CA ARG A 439 24.05 -22.08 -16.82
C ARG A 439 25.09 -22.69 -17.72
N ASP A 440 25.00 -22.53 -19.03
CA ASP A 440 25.73 -23.26 -20.09
C ASP A 440 25.52 -24.77 -19.98
N ASP A 441 24.35 -25.18 -19.48
CA ASP A 441 23.93 -26.59 -19.32
C ASP A 441 22.40 -26.70 -19.26
N SER A 442 21.88 -27.91 -19.39
CA SER A 442 20.43 -28.15 -19.33
C SER A 442 19.82 -27.86 -17.97
N ILE A 443 18.56 -27.42 -17.99
CA ILE A 443 17.73 -27.18 -16.81
C ILE A 443 16.61 -28.25 -16.77
N THR A 444 16.46 -28.90 -15.62
CA THR A 444 15.36 -29.82 -15.39
C THR A 444 14.08 -29.07 -15.15
N LEU A 445 13.13 -29.14 -16.09
CA LEU A 445 11.81 -28.54 -15.89
C LEU A 445 10.95 -29.50 -15.05
N LEU A 446 10.59 -29.08 -13.85
CA LEU A 446 9.75 -29.87 -12.95
C LEU A 446 8.30 -29.88 -13.42
N ASP A 447 7.66 -31.05 -13.30
CA ASP A 447 6.29 -31.19 -13.78
C ASP A 447 5.27 -30.42 -12.95
N ASN A 448 4.53 -29.52 -13.60
CA ASN A 448 3.35 -28.86 -13.06
C ASN A 448 2.23 -28.91 -14.11
N PRO A 449 1.37 -29.93 -14.07
CA PRO A 449 0.32 -30.13 -15.08
C PRO A 449 -0.83 -29.12 -14.96
N HIS A 450 -0.98 -28.52 -13.81
CA HIS A 450 -2.08 -27.61 -13.50
C HIS A 450 -1.61 -26.32 -12.81
N PRO A 451 -0.90 -25.43 -13.51
CA PRO A 451 -0.36 -24.21 -12.92
C PRO A 451 -1.43 -23.32 -12.24
N ASP A 452 -2.67 -23.38 -12.71
CA ASP A 452 -3.79 -22.61 -12.17
C ASP A 452 -4.35 -23.18 -10.85
N PHE A 453 -4.01 -24.43 -10.48
CA PHE A 453 -4.57 -25.11 -9.30
C PHE A 453 -3.51 -25.50 -8.28
N ALA A 454 -2.25 -25.51 -8.68
CA ALA A 454 -1.14 -25.98 -7.87
C ALA A 454 -1.05 -25.28 -6.51
N VAL A 455 -1.30 -23.97 -6.49
CA VAL A 455 -1.26 -23.18 -5.26
C VAL A 455 -2.36 -23.61 -4.27
N ALA A 456 -3.58 -23.82 -4.74
CA ALA A 456 -4.68 -24.29 -3.88
C ALA A 456 -4.44 -25.72 -3.38
N TYR A 457 -3.96 -26.63 -4.23
CA TYR A 457 -3.58 -27.99 -3.83
C TYR A 457 -2.43 -27.98 -2.83
N GLY A 458 -1.42 -27.14 -3.06
CA GLY A 458 -0.29 -26.98 -2.17
C GLY A 458 -0.67 -26.45 -0.79
N ALA A 459 -1.66 -25.57 -0.71
CA ALA A 459 -2.19 -25.09 0.57
C ALA A 459 -2.80 -26.25 1.39
N VAL A 460 -3.49 -27.19 0.74
CA VAL A 460 -3.97 -28.43 1.40
C VAL A 460 -2.82 -29.36 1.78
N ALA A 461 -1.84 -29.54 0.89
CA ALA A 461 -0.65 -30.34 1.16
C ALA A 461 0.17 -29.79 2.35
N TYR A 462 0.25 -28.46 2.48
CA TYR A 462 0.84 -27.80 3.66
C TYR A 462 0.09 -28.14 4.96
N SER A 463 -1.24 -28.14 4.95
CA SER A 463 -2.02 -28.55 6.12
C SER A 463 -1.74 -30.01 6.50
N LYS A 464 -1.53 -30.92 5.52
CA LYS A 464 -1.10 -32.29 5.76
C LYS A 464 0.32 -32.35 6.36
N ALA A 465 1.26 -31.58 5.82
CA ALA A 465 2.63 -31.51 6.32
C ALA A 465 2.71 -30.99 7.76
N ARG A 466 1.92 -29.98 8.11
CA ARG A 466 1.81 -29.49 9.51
C ARG A 466 1.34 -30.58 10.49
N ARG A 467 0.59 -31.55 10.01
CA ARG A 467 0.10 -32.70 10.81
C ARG A 467 1.03 -33.90 10.76
N GLY A 468 2.21 -33.75 10.14
CA GLY A 468 3.22 -34.79 10.04
C GLY A 468 2.90 -35.91 9.02
N ALA A 469 1.90 -35.68 8.16
CA ALA A 469 1.54 -36.64 7.10
C ALA A 469 2.42 -36.52 5.86
N GLN A 470 3.16 -35.46 5.70
CA GLN A 470 4.11 -35.21 4.60
C GLN A 470 5.33 -34.44 5.12
N LEU A 471 6.41 -34.38 4.29
CA LEU A 471 7.59 -33.61 4.59
C LEU A 471 7.22 -32.11 4.75
N LYS A 472 7.64 -31.50 5.85
CA LYS A 472 7.54 -30.07 6.03
C LYS A 472 8.68 -29.39 5.27
N ILE A 473 8.37 -28.52 4.31
CA ILE A 473 9.36 -27.68 3.68
C ILE A 473 9.82 -26.68 4.73
N GLY A 474 11.11 -26.70 5.07
CA GLY A 474 11.72 -25.74 5.97
C GLY A 474 11.58 -24.37 5.37
N GLY A 475 10.69 -23.58 5.93
CA GLY A 475 10.39 -22.24 5.48
C GLY A 475 10.48 -21.30 6.66
N GLY A 476 11.68 -21.13 7.20
CA GLY A 476 11.91 -20.13 8.21
C GLY A 476 11.61 -18.72 7.68
N SER A 477 11.71 -17.72 8.55
CA SER A 477 11.51 -16.30 8.16
C SER A 477 12.18 -16.02 6.80
N PRO A 478 11.44 -15.48 5.81
CA PRO A 478 12.03 -15.15 4.50
C PRO A 478 13.03 -14.02 4.58
N ARG A 479 13.04 -13.30 5.68
CA ARG A 479 13.82 -12.07 5.90
C ARG A 479 14.44 -12.09 7.29
N SER A 480 15.55 -11.36 7.44
CA SER A 480 16.05 -10.97 8.76
C SER A 480 15.39 -9.65 9.17
N TYR A 481 14.99 -9.56 10.43
CA TYR A 481 14.39 -8.37 11.04
C TYR A 481 15.33 -7.79 12.10
N PHE A 482 15.48 -6.48 12.10
CA PHE A 482 16.40 -5.78 12.99
C PHE A 482 15.70 -4.62 13.72
N LEU A 483 16.12 -4.38 14.95
CA LEU A 483 15.87 -3.12 15.64
C LEU A 483 17.00 -2.14 15.33
N HIS A 484 16.67 -0.99 14.78
CA HIS A 484 17.60 0.09 14.56
C HIS A 484 17.94 0.79 15.87
N LEU A 485 19.19 0.76 16.25
CA LEU A 485 19.72 1.41 17.44
C LEU A 485 20.54 2.64 17.05
N ALA A 486 20.04 3.83 17.37
CA ALA A 486 20.75 5.07 17.15
C ALA A 486 21.95 5.17 18.13
N GLY A 487 23.17 5.02 17.63
CA GLY A 487 24.41 5.14 18.40
C GLY A 487 25.07 6.50 18.22
N LYS A 488 25.89 6.95 19.20
CA LYS A 488 26.59 8.24 19.12
C LYS A 488 27.61 8.35 17.98
N ASN A 489 28.11 7.23 17.46
CA ASN A 489 29.21 7.21 16.47
C ASN A 489 28.94 6.31 15.25
N LYS A 490 27.97 5.39 15.31
CA LYS A 490 27.55 4.52 14.19
C LYS A 490 26.14 4.07 14.43
N SER A 491 25.34 4.07 13.37
CA SER A 491 24.01 3.47 13.35
C SER A 491 24.16 1.94 13.41
N GLN A 492 23.50 1.28 14.36
CA GLN A 492 23.58 -0.16 14.56
C GLN A 492 22.22 -0.82 14.36
N ALA A 493 22.21 -2.03 13.86
CA ALA A 493 21.04 -2.87 13.67
C ALA A 493 21.19 -4.13 14.54
N LEU A 494 20.28 -4.31 15.51
CA LEU A 494 20.21 -5.51 16.35
C LEU A 494 19.28 -6.52 15.68
N CYS A 495 19.80 -7.67 15.28
CA CYS A 495 18.99 -8.73 14.69
C CYS A 495 18.01 -9.27 15.73
N LEU A 496 16.70 -9.06 15.47
CA LEU A 496 15.60 -9.56 16.29
C LEU A 496 15.23 -10.99 15.91
N LEU A 497 15.15 -11.23 14.60
CA LEU A 497 14.80 -12.53 14.01
C LEU A 497 15.62 -12.69 12.73
N GLY A 498 16.49 -13.67 12.70
CA GLY A 498 17.31 -13.99 11.52
C GLY A 498 16.51 -14.74 10.46
N LYS A 499 16.89 -14.54 9.20
CA LYS A 499 16.37 -15.33 8.08
C LYS A 499 16.51 -16.83 8.36
N GLY A 500 15.48 -17.62 8.03
CA GLY A 500 15.45 -19.05 8.32
C GLY A 500 14.97 -19.42 9.72
N SER A 501 14.66 -18.46 10.61
CA SER A 501 14.05 -18.76 11.91
C SER A 501 12.71 -19.43 11.75
N GLU A 502 12.47 -20.54 12.45
CA GLU A 502 11.26 -21.35 12.32
C GLU A 502 9.99 -20.61 12.81
N GLU A 503 8.89 -20.83 12.08
CA GLU A 503 7.57 -20.30 12.45
C GLU A 503 7.13 -20.85 13.83
N GLY A 504 6.51 -19.96 14.62
CA GLY A 504 6.02 -20.30 15.95
C GLY A 504 7.10 -20.33 17.04
N THR A 505 8.38 -20.32 16.68
CA THR A 505 9.48 -20.33 17.65
C THR A 505 9.72 -18.92 18.18
N GLU A 506 9.61 -18.78 19.51
CA GLU A 506 9.90 -17.54 20.20
C GLU A 506 11.42 -17.34 20.37
N VAL A 507 11.90 -16.19 19.90
CA VAL A 507 13.30 -15.76 20.04
C VAL A 507 13.34 -14.64 21.07
N ARG A 508 13.75 -14.92 22.30
CA ARG A 508 13.92 -13.93 23.36
C ARG A 508 15.39 -13.46 23.43
N LEU A 509 15.62 -12.16 23.38
CA LEU A 509 16.94 -11.56 23.43
C LEU A 509 17.40 -11.39 24.90
N THR A 510 17.66 -12.51 25.59
CA THR A 510 17.99 -12.53 27.01
C THR A 510 19.31 -11.81 27.37
N GLY A 511 20.22 -11.68 26.39
CA GLY A 511 21.50 -10.95 26.58
C GLY A 511 21.39 -9.43 26.54
N ARG A 512 20.19 -8.86 26.33
CA ARG A 512 19.99 -7.41 26.18
C ARG A 512 18.74 -6.94 26.93
N ARG A 513 18.91 -5.80 27.61
CA ARG A 513 17.86 -5.15 28.39
C ARG A 513 17.58 -3.76 27.86
N PHE A 514 16.31 -3.39 27.83
CA PHE A 514 15.84 -2.07 27.42
C PHE A 514 15.06 -1.44 28.57
N ALA A 515 15.25 -0.15 28.80
CA ALA A 515 14.49 0.59 29.80
C ALA A 515 13.39 1.38 29.12
N LEU A 516 12.14 1.04 29.40
CA LEU A 516 10.96 1.69 28.86
C LEU A 516 10.24 2.51 29.93
N THR A 517 9.50 3.52 29.50
CA THR A 517 8.69 4.37 30.38
C THR A 517 7.22 4.04 30.12
N LEU A 518 6.49 3.61 31.17
CA LEU A 518 5.07 3.32 31.08
C LEU A 518 4.25 4.58 30.74
N ASP A 519 3.08 4.38 30.16
CA ASP A 519 2.10 5.42 29.76
C ASP A 519 2.66 6.45 28.75
N GLN A 520 3.69 6.04 28.02
CA GLN A 520 4.23 6.80 26.90
C GLN A 520 4.48 5.87 25.72
N PRO A 521 4.11 6.24 24.49
CA PRO A 521 4.41 5.44 23.32
C PRO A 521 5.93 5.37 23.11
N VAL A 522 6.41 4.15 22.92
CA VAL A 522 7.81 3.83 22.62
C VAL A 522 7.89 3.45 21.16
N ARG A 523 8.82 4.05 20.45
CA ARG A 523 9.05 3.82 19.03
C ARG A 523 10.11 2.73 18.82
N PHE A 524 9.79 1.77 17.98
CA PHE A 524 10.69 0.75 17.46
C PHE A 524 10.92 0.99 15.97
N ASN A 525 12.12 1.41 15.60
CA ASN A 525 12.52 1.49 14.21
C ASN A 525 13.00 0.14 13.77
N LEU A 526 12.31 -0.49 12.84
CA LEU A 526 12.67 -1.80 12.33
C LEU A 526 13.28 -1.70 10.94
N LEU A 527 14.25 -2.57 10.69
CA LEU A 527 14.86 -2.76 9.38
C LEU A 527 14.68 -4.23 8.99
N THR A 528 14.70 -4.50 7.71
CA THR A 528 14.62 -5.87 7.17
C THR A 528 15.56 -6.04 5.99
N THR A 529 16.04 -7.28 5.80
CA THR A 529 16.78 -7.66 4.59
C THR A 529 16.43 -9.09 4.18
N THR A 530 16.39 -9.33 2.89
CA THR A 530 16.27 -10.67 2.30
C THR A 530 17.63 -11.33 2.07
N MET A 531 18.71 -10.56 2.22
CA MET A 531 20.10 -11.00 1.97
C MET A 531 20.57 -11.99 3.04
N ASP A 532 21.42 -12.92 2.63
CA ASP A 532 22.01 -13.91 3.54
C ASP A 532 23.18 -13.34 4.33
N SER A 533 23.92 -12.40 3.73
CA SER A 533 25.02 -11.69 4.36
C SER A 533 24.97 -10.21 4.03
N LEU A 534 25.48 -9.40 4.93
CA LEU A 534 25.60 -7.95 4.76
C LEU A 534 26.90 -7.58 4.02
N SER A 535 27.06 -6.33 3.60
CA SER A 535 28.23 -5.83 2.86
C SER A 535 29.56 -6.07 3.56
N ASP A 536 29.57 -6.23 4.89
CA ASP A 536 30.73 -6.57 5.67
C ASP A 536 31.02 -8.08 5.80
N GLY A 537 30.22 -8.91 5.09
CA GLY A 537 30.27 -10.36 5.11
C GLY A 537 29.65 -11.01 6.36
N SER A 538 29.07 -10.23 7.27
CA SER A 538 28.43 -10.77 8.47
C SER A 538 27.06 -11.38 8.15
N ILE A 539 26.75 -12.50 8.82
CA ILE A 539 25.45 -13.21 8.70
C ILE A 539 24.53 -12.73 9.83
N PRO A 540 23.29 -12.28 9.51
CA PRO A 540 22.31 -11.88 10.52
C PRO A 540 21.83 -13.05 11.37
N ASN A 541 22.34 -13.20 12.58
CA ASN A 541 21.88 -14.17 13.55
C ASN A 541 21.15 -13.48 14.71
N ASN A 542 20.20 -14.17 15.33
CA ASN A 542 19.41 -13.65 16.44
C ASN A 542 20.29 -13.03 17.54
N GLY A 543 20.03 -11.79 17.92
CA GLY A 543 20.75 -11.05 18.96
C GLY A 543 22.09 -10.45 18.54
N THR A 544 22.56 -10.65 17.30
CA THR A 544 23.79 -10.05 16.79
C THR A 544 23.62 -8.57 16.43
N LEU A 545 24.68 -7.79 16.61
CA LEU A 545 24.74 -6.38 16.22
C LEU A 545 25.49 -6.22 14.91
N HIS A 546 24.90 -5.49 14.01
CA HIS A 546 25.45 -5.17 12.69
C HIS A 546 25.52 -3.66 12.49
N THR A 547 26.35 -3.19 11.58
CA THR A 547 26.31 -1.79 11.11
C THR A 547 25.12 -1.67 10.14
N VAL A 548 24.37 -0.58 10.23
CA VAL A 548 23.28 -0.33 9.28
C VAL A 548 23.84 -0.17 7.87
N ASP A 549 23.32 -0.96 6.96
CA ASP A 549 23.65 -0.97 5.55
C ASP A 549 22.42 -0.48 4.79
N SER A 550 22.43 0.78 4.38
CA SER A 550 21.31 1.42 3.71
C SER A 550 20.99 0.85 2.32
N ASP A 551 21.97 0.17 1.70
CA ASP A 551 21.81 -0.40 0.36
C ASP A 551 21.17 -1.80 0.40
N LEU A 552 21.32 -2.52 1.53
CA LEU A 552 20.84 -3.88 1.71
C LEU A 552 19.70 -4.00 2.74
N MET A 553 19.51 -2.99 3.60
CA MET A 553 18.48 -3.00 4.63
C MET A 553 17.37 -2.02 4.29
N GLN A 554 16.16 -2.50 4.18
CA GLN A 554 14.96 -1.68 4.02
C GLN A 554 14.36 -1.31 5.38
N ALA A 555 13.97 -0.03 5.54
CA ALA A 555 13.20 0.39 6.70
C ALA A 555 11.77 -0.16 6.60
N LEU A 556 11.31 -0.81 7.66
CA LEU A 556 9.89 -1.14 7.84
C LEU A 556 9.16 0.06 8.43
N PRO A 557 7.82 0.14 8.26
CA PRO A 557 7.02 1.07 9.02
C PRO A 557 7.37 0.94 10.50
N PRO A 558 7.67 2.04 11.20
CA PRO A 558 8.05 1.96 12.59
C PRO A 558 6.86 1.50 13.43
N SER A 559 7.16 0.67 14.41
CA SER A 559 6.16 0.11 15.33
C SER A 559 6.12 0.92 16.62
N ILE A 560 4.95 1.04 17.19
CA ILE A 560 4.72 1.76 18.44
C ILE A 560 4.16 0.78 19.47
N ALA A 561 4.73 0.76 20.66
CA ALA A 561 4.14 0.10 21.80
C ALA A 561 3.70 1.16 22.82
N SER A 562 2.44 1.10 23.25
CA SER A 562 1.95 1.81 24.44
C SER A 562 1.94 0.81 25.58
N LEU A 563 2.74 1.08 26.60
CA LEU A 563 2.85 0.24 27.78
C LEU A 563 1.90 0.80 28.84
N ASP A 564 0.70 0.25 28.95
CA ASP A 564 -0.26 0.65 29.97
C ASP A 564 0.11 0.07 31.33
N SER A 565 0.07 0.90 32.35
CA SER A 565 0.42 0.50 33.72
C SER A 565 -0.64 -0.38 34.39
N GLY A 566 -1.82 -0.56 33.79
CA GLY A 566 -2.91 -1.40 34.28
C GLY A 566 -3.49 -1.02 35.67
N SER A 567 -3.08 0.11 36.23
CA SER A 567 -3.52 0.56 37.55
C SER A 567 -4.33 1.85 37.40
N ASP A 568 -5.59 1.84 37.87
CA ASP A 568 -6.48 3.01 38.04
C ASP A 568 -6.02 3.99 39.17
N GLU A 569 -4.85 3.80 39.72
CA GLU A 569 -4.32 4.74 40.71
C GLU A 569 -3.72 5.96 40.02
N GLU A 570 -4.37 7.11 40.19
CA GLU A 570 -3.82 8.44 39.87
C GLU A 570 -2.50 8.65 40.65
N LEU A 571 -1.39 8.15 40.10
CA LEU A 571 -0.08 8.49 40.65
C LEU A 571 0.25 9.95 40.38
N GLU A 572 0.76 10.66 41.39
CA GLU A 572 1.18 12.05 41.27
C GLU A 572 2.04 12.30 40.04
N ALA A 573 1.73 13.31 39.28
CA ALA A 573 2.19 13.63 37.91
C ALA A 573 3.73 13.76 37.71
N ASN A 574 4.56 13.28 38.61
CA ASN A 574 6.02 13.43 38.59
C ASN A 574 6.85 12.14 38.74
N GLN A 575 6.26 10.97 38.95
CA GLN A 575 7.01 9.72 38.96
C GLN A 575 6.75 8.90 37.71
N LYS A 576 7.62 9.04 36.71
CA LYS A 576 7.63 8.16 35.52
C LYS A 576 8.10 6.78 35.96
N ARG A 577 7.22 5.79 35.95
CA ARG A 577 7.59 4.40 36.23
C ARG A 577 8.40 3.85 35.06
N ARG A 578 9.65 3.52 35.28
CA ARG A 578 10.52 2.83 34.33
C ARG A 578 10.47 1.34 34.59
N VAL A 579 10.33 0.56 33.53
CA VAL A 579 10.45 -0.91 33.57
C VAL A 579 11.61 -1.35 32.71
N GLU A 580 12.32 -2.39 33.15
CA GLU A 580 13.33 -3.04 32.33
C GLU A 580 12.71 -4.23 31.61
N VAL A 581 12.85 -4.27 30.29
CA VAL A 581 12.28 -5.33 29.46
C VAL A 581 13.30 -6.00 28.58
N GLN A 582 13.00 -7.21 28.17
CA GLN A 582 13.66 -7.93 27.09
C GLN A 582 12.74 -7.96 25.87
N LEU A 583 13.30 -7.95 24.66
CA LEU A 583 12.51 -8.12 23.45
C LEU A 583 12.37 -9.61 23.13
N SER A 584 11.14 -10.00 22.82
CA SER A 584 10.79 -11.31 22.31
C SER A 584 10.20 -11.15 20.92
N SER A 585 10.67 -11.93 19.98
CA SER A 585 10.20 -11.93 18.60
C SER A 585 9.86 -13.34 18.14
N LYS A 586 8.84 -13.48 17.32
CA LYS A 586 8.52 -14.74 16.64
C LYS A 586 7.87 -14.46 15.29
N LEU A 587 8.11 -15.34 14.33
CA LEU A 587 7.27 -15.40 13.15
C LEU A 587 5.99 -16.16 13.53
N THR A 588 4.84 -15.53 13.36
CA THR A 588 3.56 -16.17 13.65
C THR A 588 3.26 -17.27 12.64
N GLU A 589 2.34 -18.17 12.94
CA GLU A 589 1.86 -19.20 12.02
C GLU A 589 1.19 -18.62 10.77
N VAL A 590 0.83 -17.34 10.80
CA VAL A 590 0.28 -16.60 9.66
C VAL A 590 1.39 -15.84 8.89
N GLY A 591 2.67 -16.03 9.24
CA GLY A 591 3.82 -15.45 8.56
C GLY A 591 4.08 -13.97 8.87
N THR A 592 3.49 -13.43 9.95
CA THR A 592 3.70 -12.05 10.41
C THR A 592 4.72 -11.99 11.55
N LEU A 593 5.54 -10.94 11.59
CA LEU A 593 6.46 -10.71 12.71
C LEU A 593 5.67 -10.26 13.94
N HIS A 594 5.74 -11.04 15.02
CA HIS A 594 5.21 -10.67 16.32
C HIS A 594 6.37 -10.23 17.22
N LEU A 595 6.30 -9.03 17.75
CA LEU A 595 7.32 -8.45 18.64
C LEU A 595 6.66 -8.06 19.97
N GLU A 596 7.26 -8.44 21.07
CA GLU A 596 6.81 -8.14 22.42
C GLU A 596 7.94 -7.58 23.27
N CYS A 597 7.57 -6.68 24.19
CA CYS A 597 8.38 -6.31 25.33
C CYS A 597 7.96 -7.17 26.52
N VAL A 598 8.89 -7.90 27.13
CA VAL A 598 8.64 -8.79 28.26
C VAL A 598 9.36 -8.23 29.46
N ASP A 599 8.66 -8.02 30.58
CA ASP A 599 9.27 -7.55 31.83
C ASP A 599 10.33 -8.55 32.31
N ILE A 600 11.42 -8.04 32.85
CA ILE A 600 12.53 -8.91 33.35
C ILE A 600 12.15 -9.59 34.66
N ASP A 601 11.36 -8.93 35.49
CA ASP A 601 10.99 -9.39 36.81
C ASP A 601 9.71 -10.22 36.81
N ASN A 602 8.86 -10.09 35.76
CA ASN A 602 7.59 -10.80 35.60
C ASN A 602 7.31 -11.21 34.15
N ASP A 603 7.49 -12.45 33.79
CA ASP A 603 7.28 -13.01 32.45
C ASP A 603 5.82 -12.94 31.97
N ASP A 604 4.85 -12.73 32.85
CA ASP A 604 3.44 -12.58 32.51
C ASP A 604 3.11 -11.14 32.03
N ASP A 605 3.96 -10.16 32.37
CA ASP A 605 3.82 -8.79 31.92
C ASP A 605 4.48 -8.63 30.55
N ARG A 606 3.64 -8.74 29.51
CA ARG A 606 4.02 -8.67 28.11
C ARG A 606 3.25 -7.57 27.40
N TRP A 607 3.96 -6.71 26.66
CA TRP A 607 3.37 -5.65 25.87
C TRP A 607 3.67 -5.88 24.40
N GLN A 608 2.63 -6.03 23.61
CA GLN A 608 2.75 -6.22 22.18
C GLN A 608 3.17 -4.91 21.50
N VAL A 609 4.10 -5.02 20.54
CA VAL A 609 4.51 -3.91 19.66
C VAL A 609 3.69 -3.97 18.39
N GLU A 610 2.77 -3.03 18.22
CA GLU A 610 1.90 -2.97 17.05
C GLU A 610 2.57 -2.26 15.87
N PHE A 611 2.29 -2.72 14.64
CA PHE A 611 2.78 -2.11 13.42
C PHE A 611 1.77 -1.09 12.90
N GLU A 612 2.18 0.16 12.72
CA GLU A 612 1.32 1.15 12.06
C GLU A 612 1.22 0.93 10.55
N VAL A 613 -0.01 1.02 10.03
CA VAL A 613 -0.38 0.71 8.64
C VAL A 613 0.07 1.78 7.62
N ARG A 614 0.74 2.86 8.05
CA ARG A 614 1.11 3.98 7.19
C ARG A 614 2.59 3.97 6.80
N ASN A 615 2.84 3.93 5.48
CA ASN A 615 4.17 3.98 4.88
C ASN A 615 4.92 5.26 5.22
N GLN A 616 6.17 5.11 5.69
CA GLN A 616 7.17 6.17 5.63
C GLN A 616 8.55 5.59 5.34
N LYS A 617 9.15 6.04 4.26
CA LYS A 617 10.52 5.71 3.86
C LYS A 617 11.55 6.61 4.55
N THR A 618 12.71 6.03 4.80
CA THR A 618 14.03 6.57 5.09
C THR A 618 14.31 7.11 6.50
N VAL A 619 15.19 6.37 7.17
CA VAL A 619 15.89 6.83 8.38
C VAL A 619 17.21 7.45 7.95
N GLU A 620 17.25 8.78 7.74
CA GLU A 620 18.51 9.51 7.74
C GLU A 620 19.07 9.62 9.17
N GLU A 621 20.40 9.61 9.31
CA GLU A 621 21.05 9.77 10.60
C GLU A 621 20.60 11.05 11.31
N GLN A 622 19.90 10.90 12.44
CA GLN A 622 19.36 12.03 13.19
C GLN A 622 20.44 12.58 14.13
N HIS A 623 21.05 13.68 13.77
CA HIS A 623 21.94 14.44 14.64
C HIS A 623 21.10 15.26 15.65
N ILE A 624 21.16 14.91 16.94
CA ILE A 624 20.51 15.68 18.00
C ILE A 624 21.38 16.92 18.30
N PRO A 625 20.90 18.15 18.06
CA PRO A 625 21.65 19.36 18.34
C PRO A 625 22.02 19.48 19.83
N ALA A 626 23.26 19.87 20.13
CA ALA A 626 23.77 19.96 21.50
C ALA A 626 22.91 20.80 22.46
N ASN A 627 22.19 21.81 21.93
CA ASN A 627 21.38 22.74 22.71
C ASN A 627 19.88 22.36 22.75
N LEU A 628 19.50 21.16 22.27
CA LEU A 628 18.09 20.74 22.25
C LEU A 628 17.54 20.56 23.68
N ILE A 629 18.31 19.95 24.56
CA ILE A 629 17.92 19.78 25.98
C ILE A 629 17.64 21.13 26.64
N GLN A 630 18.52 22.11 26.43
CA GLN A 630 18.35 23.47 26.98
C GLN A 630 17.08 24.14 26.41
N SER A 631 16.78 23.94 25.12
CA SER A 631 15.61 24.47 24.46
C SER A 631 14.30 23.85 25.01
N LYS A 632 14.29 22.54 25.26
CA LYS A 632 13.17 21.84 25.91
C LYS A 632 12.95 22.35 27.35
N GLN A 633 14.02 22.55 28.12
CA GLN A 633 13.94 23.11 29.49
C GLN A 633 13.37 24.53 29.48
N LEU A 634 13.77 25.37 28.51
CA LEU A 634 13.22 26.72 28.34
C LEU A 634 11.72 26.69 28.11
N ILE A 635 11.22 25.87 27.20
CA ILE A 635 9.79 25.69 26.92
C ILE A 635 9.07 25.22 28.19
N SER A 636 9.58 24.17 28.84
CA SER A 636 8.99 23.62 30.06
C SER A 636 8.91 24.65 31.18
N THR A 637 9.92 25.48 31.36
CA THR A 637 9.93 26.55 32.38
C THR A 637 8.83 27.57 32.12
N LEU A 638 8.66 28.00 30.86
CA LEU A 638 7.67 29.01 30.48
C LEU A 638 6.22 28.50 30.56
N TYR A 639 5.99 27.20 30.33
CA TYR A 639 4.65 26.62 30.30
C TYR A 639 4.30 25.72 31.50
N SER A 640 5.23 25.42 32.44
CA SER A 640 4.96 24.56 33.62
C SER A 640 4.92 25.29 34.98
N GLY A 641 5.55 26.43 35.10
CA GLY A 641 5.78 27.10 36.39
C GLY A 641 4.59 27.75 37.06
N SER A 642 4.70 28.04 38.38
CA SER A 642 3.75 28.83 39.14
C SER A 642 3.71 30.28 38.64
N LYS A 643 2.56 30.97 38.87
CA LYS A 643 2.32 32.35 38.39
C LYS A 643 3.41 33.40 38.73
N LYS A 644 4.29 33.11 39.66
CA LYS A 644 5.28 34.06 40.18
C LYS A 644 6.62 34.09 39.40
N GLN A 645 6.88 33.18 38.48
CA GLN A 645 8.23 32.98 37.92
C GLN A 645 8.41 33.28 36.43
N THR A 646 7.40 33.69 35.69
CA THR A 646 7.57 33.97 34.25
C THR A 646 7.43 35.47 33.96
N ASP A 647 8.55 36.09 33.53
CA ASP A 647 8.56 37.48 33.06
C ASP A 647 7.84 37.53 31.69
N ALA A 648 6.96 38.56 31.58
CA ALA A 648 6.25 38.82 30.31
C ALA A 648 7.20 39.10 29.11
N LYS A 649 8.46 39.45 29.38
CA LYS A 649 9.50 39.60 28.34
C LYS A 649 10.04 38.26 27.82
N GLU A 650 10.17 37.29 28.70
CA GLU A 650 10.77 35.98 28.33
C GLU A 650 9.91 35.22 27.31
N ILE A 651 8.58 35.18 27.54
CA ILE A 651 7.67 34.53 26.58
C ILE A 651 7.68 35.19 25.19
N LYS A 652 7.85 36.55 25.15
CA LYS A 652 7.94 37.25 23.86
C LYS A 652 9.25 36.94 23.10
N MET A 653 10.31 36.60 23.83
CA MET A 653 11.63 36.30 23.28
C MET A 653 11.85 34.82 22.96
N LEU A 654 10.89 33.95 23.33
CA LEU A 654 11.02 32.49 23.20
C LEU A 654 11.46 32.05 21.78
N ALA A 655 10.79 32.52 20.74
CA ALA A 655 11.13 32.16 19.36
C ALA A 655 12.58 32.49 19.00
N LYS A 656 13.04 33.70 19.38
CA LYS A 656 14.44 34.12 19.14
C LYS A 656 15.45 33.32 19.96
N GLN A 657 15.10 32.91 21.18
CA GLN A 657 15.96 32.10 22.02
C GLN A 657 16.10 30.69 21.47
N LEU A 658 15.01 30.09 20.97
CA LEU A 658 15.05 28.79 20.29
C LEU A 658 15.93 28.85 19.03
N GLU A 659 15.76 29.91 18.21
CA GLU A 659 16.62 30.11 17.01
C GLU A 659 18.09 30.38 17.36
N ARG A 660 18.37 31.02 18.47
CA ARG A 660 19.76 31.20 18.94
C ARG A 660 20.39 29.86 19.36
N ASN A 661 19.60 28.99 19.97
CA ASN A 661 20.08 27.70 20.46
C ASN A 661 20.24 26.68 19.34
N LEU A 662 19.30 26.67 18.40
CA LEU A 662 19.13 25.57 17.43
C LEU A 662 19.35 25.97 15.96
N GLY A 663 19.68 27.24 15.71
CA GLY A 663 19.76 27.78 14.36
C GLY A 663 18.43 28.27 13.81
N LYS A 664 18.42 28.71 12.55
CA LYS A 664 17.21 29.19 11.87
C LYS A 664 16.12 28.12 11.87
N ARG A 665 14.86 28.48 12.06
CA ARG A 665 13.73 27.54 12.08
C ARG A 665 13.64 26.65 10.85
N ASP A 666 13.99 27.19 9.69
CA ASP A 666 13.93 26.43 8.42
C ASP A 666 14.97 25.29 8.35
N SER A 667 15.98 25.31 9.21
CA SER A 667 16.99 24.24 9.33
C SER A 667 16.63 23.19 10.40
N TRP A 668 15.50 23.34 11.11
CA TRP A 668 15.10 22.33 12.09
C TRP A 668 14.60 21.08 11.39
N ASP A 669 15.26 19.97 11.64
CA ASP A 669 14.86 18.67 11.15
C ASP A 669 13.61 18.14 11.87
N LEU A 670 13.11 17.00 11.39
CA LEU A 670 11.91 16.38 11.93
C LEU A 670 12.08 16.04 13.42
N THR A 671 13.19 15.44 13.79
CA THR A 671 13.50 15.04 15.17
C THR A 671 13.55 16.22 16.12
N THR A 672 14.33 17.25 15.78
CA THR A 672 14.39 18.49 16.56
C THR A 672 13.01 19.09 16.74
N SER A 673 12.24 19.19 15.65
CA SER A 673 10.87 19.71 15.65
C SER A 673 9.97 18.90 16.59
N ARG A 674 9.97 17.59 16.54
CA ARG A 674 9.13 16.73 17.39
C ARG A 674 9.50 16.81 18.86
N HIS A 675 10.79 16.85 19.18
CA HIS A 675 11.23 17.08 20.56
C HIS A 675 10.79 18.43 21.16
N LEU A 676 10.77 19.48 20.34
CA LEU A 676 10.23 20.77 20.76
C LEU A 676 8.71 20.71 20.96
N PHE A 677 8.01 20.04 20.02
CA PHE A 677 6.57 19.85 20.16
C PHE A 677 6.20 19.11 21.44
N ASP A 678 6.89 18.04 21.79
CA ASP A 678 6.65 17.26 22.99
C ASP A 678 6.78 18.12 24.27
N ALA A 679 7.73 19.05 24.29
CA ALA A 679 7.86 20.02 25.38
C ALA A 679 6.67 21.01 25.41
N PHE A 680 6.16 21.46 24.26
CA PHE A 680 4.96 22.29 24.18
C PHE A 680 3.69 21.52 24.59
N ALA A 681 3.57 20.25 24.24
CA ALA A 681 2.43 19.39 24.56
C ALA A 681 2.25 19.20 26.07
N LEU A 682 3.34 19.01 26.81
CA LEU A 682 3.32 18.97 28.28
C LEU A 682 2.75 20.26 28.89
N GLY A 683 2.97 21.38 28.22
CA GLY A 683 2.49 22.70 28.66
C GLY A 683 1.13 23.13 28.10
N LYS A 684 0.40 22.26 27.34
CA LYS A 684 -0.81 22.63 26.61
C LYS A 684 -1.91 23.33 27.42
N LYS A 685 -2.12 22.94 28.67
CA LYS A 685 -3.10 23.56 29.58
C LYS A 685 -2.72 25.00 29.96
N ARG A 686 -1.44 25.35 29.94
CA ARG A 686 -0.91 26.67 30.34
C ARG A 686 -0.82 27.64 29.16
N ARG A 687 -1.10 27.23 27.94
CA ARG A 687 -1.13 28.16 26.78
C ARG A 687 -2.08 29.35 26.98
N ARG A 688 -3.21 29.14 27.69
CA ARG A 688 -4.25 30.14 27.95
C ARG A 688 -3.92 31.13 29.04
N ARG A 689 -2.70 31.14 29.58
CA ARG A 689 -2.29 31.98 30.73
C ARG A 689 -2.27 33.47 30.40
N SER A 690 -1.83 33.81 29.18
CA SER A 690 -1.88 35.18 28.64
C SER A 690 -1.85 35.11 27.13
N GLU A 691 -2.25 36.25 26.48
CA GLU A 691 -2.22 36.34 25.02
C GLU A 691 -0.84 35.97 24.39
N PRO A 692 0.32 36.46 24.90
CA PRO A 692 1.62 36.05 24.38
C PRO A 692 1.92 34.58 24.57
N HIS A 693 1.41 33.93 25.62
CA HIS A 693 1.57 32.48 25.80
C HIS A 693 0.78 31.72 24.75
N GLU A 694 -0.50 32.04 24.53
CA GLU A 694 -1.32 31.35 23.52
C GLU A 694 -0.78 31.57 22.11
N LYS A 695 -0.42 32.83 21.79
CA LYS A 695 0.19 33.16 20.49
C LYS A 695 1.46 32.36 20.19
N ASN A 696 2.43 32.37 21.14
CA ASN A 696 3.69 31.63 20.92
C ASN A 696 3.48 30.13 20.89
N TRP A 697 2.56 29.61 21.73
CA TRP A 697 2.24 28.18 21.71
C TRP A 697 1.68 27.76 20.34
N LEU A 698 0.65 28.42 19.84
CA LEU A 698 0.03 28.12 18.55
C LEU A 698 1.05 28.19 17.40
N ARG A 699 1.87 29.22 17.39
CA ARG A 699 2.87 29.42 16.33
C ARG A 699 4.00 28.40 16.36
N LEU A 700 4.57 28.16 17.55
CA LEU A 700 5.76 27.32 17.68
C LEU A 700 5.41 25.83 17.77
N ALA A 701 4.36 25.46 18.50
CA ALA A 701 3.92 24.08 18.55
C ALA A 701 3.39 23.61 17.16
N GLY A 702 2.58 24.46 16.48
CA GLY A 702 2.13 24.15 15.13
C GLY A 702 3.28 24.05 14.13
N TYR A 703 4.29 24.94 14.26
CA TYR A 703 5.50 24.84 13.43
C TYR A 703 6.29 23.56 13.70
N SER A 704 6.38 23.14 14.95
CA SER A 704 7.12 21.96 15.36
C SER A 704 6.41 20.63 15.05
N LEU A 705 5.07 20.65 14.91
CA LEU A 705 4.31 19.43 14.57
C LEU A 705 3.99 19.32 13.08
N ARG A 706 4.25 20.37 12.26
CA ARG A 706 3.96 20.32 10.82
C ARG A 706 4.70 19.17 10.12
N PRO A 707 4.12 18.49 9.15
CA PRO A 707 2.76 18.61 8.62
C PRO A 707 1.69 17.84 9.40
N GLY A 708 1.97 17.32 10.59
CA GLY A 708 1.11 16.49 11.42
C GLY A 708 1.37 14.99 11.25
N PHE A 709 2.32 14.66 10.40
CA PHE A 709 2.82 13.31 10.14
C PHE A 709 4.31 13.39 9.79
N GLY A 710 4.98 12.24 9.66
CA GLY A 710 6.39 12.18 9.33
C GLY A 710 7.22 11.51 10.40
N ASP A 711 6.74 11.50 11.64
CA ASP A 711 7.29 10.73 12.73
C ASP A 711 6.25 9.70 13.19
N PRO A 712 6.64 8.47 13.50
CA PRO A 712 5.69 7.40 13.84
C PRO A 712 4.82 7.68 15.05
N VAL A 713 5.31 8.52 15.97
CA VAL A 713 4.54 8.93 17.17
C VAL A 713 3.59 10.10 16.85
N ASP A 714 3.53 10.57 15.62
CA ASP A 714 2.71 11.72 15.27
C ASP A 714 1.21 11.43 15.39
N SER A 715 0.76 10.20 15.14
CA SER A 715 -0.64 9.81 15.37
C SER A 715 -1.04 10.06 16.83
N TRP A 716 -0.24 9.58 17.78
CA TRP A 716 -0.45 9.85 19.20
C TRP A 716 -0.35 11.36 19.53
N ARG A 717 0.60 12.09 18.92
CA ARG A 717 0.68 13.55 19.11
C ARG A 717 -0.58 14.25 18.62
N MET A 718 -1.14 13.81 17.50
CA MET A 718 -2.38 14.35 16.95
C MET A 718 -3.59 14.06 17.86
N GLU A 719 -3.68 12.88 18.46
CA GLU A 719 -4.68 12.56 19.48
C GLU A 719 -4.58 13.49 20.70
N GLN A 720 -3.36 13.88 21.11
CA GLN A 720 -3.16 14.86 22.19
C GLN A 720 -3.55 16.29 21.79
N VAL A 721 -3.54 16.60 20.50
CA VAL A 721 -3.84 17.92 19.94
C VAL A 721 -5.32 18.10 19.64
N TRP A 722 -5.98 17.07 19.08
CA TRP A 722 -7.36 17.18 18.62
C TRP A 722 -8.35 17.69 19.67
N PRO A 723 -8.30 17.29 20.96
CA PRO A 723 -9.18 17.85 22.00
C PRO A 723 -9.06 19.36 22.19
N LEU A 724 -7.95 19.99 21.74
CA LEU A 724 -7.78 21.43 21.79
C LEU A 724 -8.71 22.15 20.82
N TYR A 725 -9.13 21.47 19.73
CA TYR A 725 -10.06 22.04 18.75
C TYR A 725 -11.39 22.42 19.42
N GLN A 726 -11.96 21.52 20.18
CA GLN A 726 -13.21 21.77 20.92
C GLN A 726 -13.06 22.84 22.00
N GLN A 727 -11.88 22.93 22.61
CA GLN A 727 -11.61 23.96 23.62
C GLN A 727 -11.49 25.38 23.05
N GLY A 728 -11.09 25.52 21.77
CA GLY A 728 -10.88 26.77 21.08
C GLY A 728 -9.77 27.65 21.66
N ILE A 729 -9.76 28.93 21.28
CA ILE A 729 -8.83 29.95 21.79
C ILE A 729 -9.40 30.74 22.94
N GLN A 730 -8.53 31.24 23.82
CA GLN A 730 -8.90 32.11 24.94
C GLN A 730 -8.96 33.57 24.51
N PHE A 731 -7.98 34.03 23.72
CA PHE A 731 -7.86 35.43 23.30
C PHE A 731 -8.39 35.63 21.89
N LYS A 732 -9.72 35.91 21.80
CA LYS A 732 -10.51 35.98 20.57
C LYS A 732 -10.36 37.33 19.85
N ASN A 733 -9.15 37.65 19.38
CA ASN A 733 -8.91 38.74 18.47
C ASN A 733 -8.52 38.25 17.09
N GLN A 734 -8.48 39.12 16.09
CA GLN A 734 -8.15 38.75 14.70
C GLN A 734 -6.84 37.97 14.58
N GLN A 735 -5.79 38.38 15.31
CA GLN A 735 -4.51 37.70 15.28
C GLN A 735 -4.58 36.31 15.93
N GLY A 736 -5.30 36.18 17.04
CA GLY A 736 -5.51 34.89 17.73
C GLY A 736 -6.26 33.92 16.84
N TRP A 737 -7.31 34.35 16.14
CA TRP A 737 -8.00 33.51 15.15
C TRP A 737 -7.11 33.15 13.96
N SER A 738 -6.32 34.06 13.44
CA SER A 738 -5.38 33.79 12.36
C SER A 738 -4.34 32.73 12.78
N ASP A 739 -3.75 32.90 13.99
CA ASP A 739 -2.76 31.93 14.52
C ASP A 739 -3.39 30.57 14.79
N TRP A 740 -4.69 30.52 15.17
CA TRP A 740 -5.46 29.29 15.34
C TRP A 740 -5.63 28.50 14.03
N TRP A 741 -6.09 29.18 12.98
CA TRP A 741 -6.28 28.52 11.68
C TRP A 741 -4.96 28.14 11.02
N ILE A 742 -3.90 28.93 11.22
CA ILE A 742 -2.55 28.57 10.77
C ILE A 742 -2.03 27.33 11.50
N PHE A 743 -2.30 27.20 12.81
CA PHE A 743 -1.96 26.01 13.56
C PHE A 743 -2.60 24.75 12.94
N TRP A 744 -3.93 24.76 12.73
CA TRP A 744 -4.64 23.65 12.14
C TRP A 744 -4.25 23.37 10.70
N ARG A 745 -3.95 24.38 9.90
CA ARG A 745 -3.39 24.20 8.57
C ARG A 745 -2.05 23.47 8.61
N ARG A 746 -1.18 23.82 9.54
CA ARG A 746 0.15 23.21 9.69
C ARG A 746 0.10 21.75 10.07
N VAL A 747 -0.87 21.35 10.87
CA VAL A 747 -1.01 19.98 11.36
C VAL A 747 -2.09 19.19 10.60
N GLY A 748 -2.69 19.80 9.58
CA GLY A 748 -3.83 19.25 8.85
C GLY A 748 -3.60 17.88 8.22
N GLY A 749 -2.36 17.57 7.83
CA GLY A 749 -2.01 16.25 7.28
C GLY A 749 -2.11 15.10 8.28
N GLY A 750 -2.04 15.39 9.59
CA GLY A 750 -2.23 14.39 10.65
C GLY A 750 -3.68 14.19 11.08
N LEU A 751 -4.63 14.97 10.55
CA LEU A 751 -6.06 14.84 10.85
C LEU A 751 -6.67 13.75 9.96
N ASN A 752 -7.59 12.95 10.52
CA ASN A 752 -8.41 12.02 9.73
C ASN A 752 -9.52 12.77 8.97
N GLN A 753 -10.30 12.06 8.15
CA GLN A 753 -11.36 12.64 7.34
C GLN A 753 -12.44 13.31 8.19
N ASP A 754 -12.99 12.65 9.21
CA ASP A 754 -14.05 13.19 10.09
C ASP A 754 -13.62 14.49 10.79
N GLN A 755 -12.35 14.55 11.20
CA GLN A 755 -11.78 15.74 11.82
C GLN A 755 -11.65 16.89 10.83
N GLN A 756 -11.27 16.61 9.57
CA GLN A 756 -11.19 17.61 8.52
C GLN A 756 -12.59 18.11 8.13
N GLU A 757 -13.58 17.23 8.03
CA GLU A 757 -14.98 17.59 7.79
C GLU A 757 -15.56 18.45 8.92
N SER A 758 -15.25 18.12 10.19
CA SER A 758 -15.65 18.92 11.34
C SER A 758 -15.09 20.35 11.27
N ILE A 759 -13.83 20.51 10.88
CA ILE A 759 -13.22 21.84 10.69
C ILE A 759 -13.92 22.58 9.54
N LEU A 760 -14.17 21.89 8.41
CA LEU A 760 -14.84 22.50 7.27
C LEU A 760 -16.26 22.99 7.64
N ALA A 761 -17.04 22.17 8.34
CA ALA A 761 -18.39 22.54 8.79
C ALA A 761 -18.41 23.83 9.60
N ASP A 762 -17.42 24.06 10.46
CA ASP A 762 -17.32 25.28 11.29
C ASP A 762 -17.01 26.53 10.48
N ILE A 763 -16.14 26.44 9.46
CA ILE A 763 -15.65 27.60 8.69
C ILE A 763 -16.43 27.83 7.38
N ALA A 764 -17.16 26.85 6.83
CA ALA A 764 -17.84 26.93 5.54
C ALA A 764 -18.77 28.13 5.42
N LYS A 765 -19.48 28.49 6.49
CA LYS A 765 -20.36 29.67 6.54
C LYS A 765 -19.66 31.00 6.23
N TYR A 766 -18.35 31.10 6.50
CA TYR A 766 -17.55 32.29 6.18
C TYR A 766 -16.95 32.21 4.77
N LEU A 767 -16.79 30.99 4.25
CA LEU A 767 -16.19 30.73 2.93
C LEU A 767 -17.22 30.81 1.79
N HIS A 768 -18.50 30.68 2.08
CA HIS A 768 -19.57 30.77 1.07
C HIS A 768 -19.54 32.13 0.31
N PRO A 769 -19.80 32.16 -1.01
CA PRO A 769 -19.72 33.38 -1.81
C PRO A 769 -20.61 34.52 -1.29
N GLY A 770 -21.77 34.22 -0.71
CA GLY A 770 -22.66 35.21 -0.09
C GLY A 770 -22.14 35.86 1.17
N ALA A 771 -21.19 35.25 1.87
CA ALA A 771 -20.71 35.73 3.16
C ALA A 771 -20.02 37.10 3.07
N LEU A 772 -19.24 37.34 2.02
CA LEU A 772 -18.55 38.61 1.80
C LEU A 772 -19.42 39.72 1.17
N LYS A 773 -20.62 39.35 0.66
CA LYS A 773 -21.56 40.32 0.09
C LYS A 773 -22.32 41.10 1.19
N ASN A 774 -22.48 40.50 2.37
CA ASN A 774 -23.08 41.15 3.53
C ASN A 774 -21.99 41.84 4.39
N PRO A 775 -22.02 43.16 4.60
CA PRO A 775 -20.98 43.87 5.33
C PRO A 775 -20.76 43.38 6.76
N GLN A 776 -21.82 42.95 7.45
CA GLN A 776 -21.70 42.43 8.82
C GLN A 776 -21.00 41.09 8.85
N THR A 777 -21.39 40.15 7.97
CA THR A 777 -20.77 38.81 7.84
C THR A 777 -19.34 38.96 7.34
N ALA A 778 -19.08 39.86 6.40
CA ALA A 778 -17.73 40.14 5.91
C ALA A 778 -16.80 40.63 7.01
N LYS A 779 -17.29 41.51 7.87
CA LYS A 779 -16.52 41.99 9.03
C LYS A 779 -16.22 40.84 10.01
N VAL A 780 -17.23 40.04 10.33
CA VAL A 780 -17.03 38.88 11.23
C VAL A 780 -16.05 37.90 10.63
N ALA A 781 -16.14 37.59 9.33
CA ALA A 781 -15.20 36.74 8.65
C ALA A 781 -13.76 37.28 8.70
N HIS A 782 -13.59 38.56 8.45
CA HIS A 782 -12.30 39.26 8.56
C HIS A 782 -11.74 39.19 10.00
N ASP A 783 -12.54 39.53 10.98
CA ASP A 783 -12.15 39.53 12.40
C ASP A 783 -11.83 38.12 12.91
N ASN A 784 -12.38 37.08 12.28
CA ASN A 784 -12.09 35.68 12.55
C ASN A 784 -10.97 35.08 11.66
N GLY A 785 -10.19 35.91 10.95
CA GLY A 785 -9.02 35.44 10.19
C GLY A 785 -9.35 34.80 8.86
N TYR A 786 -10.19 35.41 8.04
CA TYR A 786 -10.71 34.88 6.77
C TYR A 786 -9.65 34.28 5.85
N GLU A 787 -8.52 34.98 5.61
CA GLU A 787 -7.46 34.46 4.74
C GLU A 787 -6.86 33.14 5.27
N ALA A 788 -6.69 33.04 6.58
CA ALA A 788 -6.17 31.82 7.18
C ALA A 788 -7.18 30.65 7.08
N MET A 789 -8.51 30.94 7.16
CA MET A 789 -9.56 29.94 6.90
C MET A 789 -9.56 29.47 5.44
N VAL A 790 -9.39 30.36 4.47
CA VAL A 790 -9.26 30.02 3.04
C VAL A 790 -8.09 29.04 2.83
N ARG A 791 -6.92 29.37 3.37
CA ARG A 791 -5.73 28.53 3.25
C ARG A 791 -5.87 27.20 4.00
N LEU A 792 -6.53 27.18 5.16
CA LEU A 792 -6.81 25.95 5.90
C LEU A 792 -7.73 25.04 5.10
N SER A 793 -8.88 25.53 4.63
CA SER A 793 -9.85 24.70 3.90
C SER A 793 -9.25 24.02 2.66
N ALA A 794 -8.38 24.73 1.94
CA ALA A 794 -7.68 24.19 0.80
C ALA A 794 -6.57 23.17 1.15
N SER A 795 -6.15 23.15 2.41
CA SER A 795 -5.15 22.18 2.91
C SER A 795 -5.78 20.92 3.48
N LEU A 796 -7.10 20.79 3.53
CA LEU A 796 -7.82 19.61 4.02
C LEU A 796 -7.96 18.58 2.90
N GLU A 797 -6.90 17.85 2.58
CA GLU A 797 -6.84 16.98 1.39
C GLU A 797 -7.59 15.66 1.54
N ARG A 798 -8.00 15.27 2.76
CA ARG A 798 -8.79 14.05 3.01
C ARG A 798 -10.29 14.27 2.87
N LEU A 799 -10.75 15.50 2.59
CA LEU A 799 -12.14 15.78 2.25
C LEU A 799 -12.54 15.05 0.97
N HIS A 800 -13.80 14.67 0.86
CA HIS A 800 -14.36 14.13 -0.37
C HIS A 800 -14.22 15.12 -1.53
N PHE A 801 -14.08 14.63 -2.75
CA PHE A 801 -13.86 15.48 -3.93
C PHE A 801 -15.04 16.43 -4.20
N ASP A 802 -16.27 16.10 -3.81
CA ASP A 802 -17.45 16.98 -3.94
C ASP A 802 -17.28 18.24 -3.10
N ASP A 803 -16.85 18.13 -1.83
CA ASP A 803 -16.61 19.27 -0.95
C ASP A 803 -15.47 20.13 -1.49
N LYS A 804 -14.41 19.50 -2.00
CA LYS A 804 -13.30 20.20 -2.65
C LYS A 804 -13.75 20.95 -3.90
N THR A 805 -14.59 20.32 -4.72
CA THR A 805 -15.17 20.93 -5.93
C THR A 805 -16.05 22.13 -5.56
N LEU A 806 -16.88 21.98 -4.54
CA LEU A 806 -17.72 23.07 -4.03
C LEU A 806 -16.88 24.26 -3.56
N LEU A 807 -15.87 24.01 -2.73
CA LEU A 807 -14.92 25.02 -2.26
C LEU A 807 -14.19 25.71 -3.41
N ALA A 808 -13.69 24.93 -4.36
CA ALA A 808 -12.98 25.45 -5.51
C ALA A 808 -13.86 26.37 -6.38
N ASN A 809 -15.11 26.02 -6.60
CA ASN A 809 -16.08 26.86 -7.29
C ASN A 809 -16.35 28.16 -6.55
N TRP A 810 -16.42 28.14 -5.21
CA TRP A 810 -16.53 29.36 -4.40
C TRP A 810 -15.29 30.26 -4.52
N PHE A 811 -14.10 29.66 -4.51
CA PHE A 811 -12.86 30.42 -4.62
C PHE A 811 -12.62 30.95 -6.04
N MET A 812 -12.97 30.18 -7.08
CA MET A 812 -12.92 30.64 -8.47
C MET A 812 -13.79 31.90 -8.65
N THR A 813 -15.04 31.84 -8.19
CA THR A 813 -15.96 32.99 -8.25
C THR A 813 -15.38 34.21 -7.53
N LYS A 814 -14.78 34.03 -6.36
CA LYS A 814 -14.22 35.15 -5.58
C LYS A 814 -12.93 35.68 -6.20
N ALA A 815 -12.05 34.83 -6.68
CA ALA A 815 -10.78 35.24 -7.29
C ALA A 815 -11.00 36.09 -8.56
N CYS A 816 -12.04 35.76 -9.35
CA CYS A 816 -12.39 36.51 -10.55
C CYS A 816 -13.02 37.89 -10.24
N HIS A 817 -13.79 38.00 -9.15
CA HIS A 817 -14.61 39.21 -8.91
C HIS A 817 -14.16 40.08 -7.74
N LEU A 818 -13.28 39.60 -6.84
CA LEU A 818 -12.82 40.33 -5.67
C LEU A 818 -11.31 40.52 -5.71
N GLU A 819 -10.85 41.77 -5.51
CA GLU A 819 -9.42 42.06 -5.39
C GLU A 819 -8.85 41.65 -4.03
N SER A 820 -9.65 41.81 -2.98
CA SER A 820 -9.25 41.39 -1.63
C SER A 820 -9.08 39.88 -1.54
N TYR A 821 -7.98 39.46 -0.96
CA TYR A 821 -7.62 38.03 -0.79
C TYR A 821 -7.47 37.21 -2.10
N ARG A 822 -7.36 37.89 -3.27
CA ARG A 822 -7.30 37.21 -4.58
C ARG A 822 -6.20 36.14 -4.64
N ASP A 823 -4.99 36.47 -4.20
CA ASP A 823 -3.86 35.53 -4.20
C ASP A 823 -4.09 34.33 -3.28
N ALA A 824 -4.78 34.52 -2.14
CA ALA A 824 -5.15 33.42 -1.25
C ALA A 824 -6.18 32.50 -1.91
N HIS A 825 -7.13 33.05 -2.68
CA HIS A 825 -8.10 32.24 -3.42
C HIS A 825 -7.44 31.47 -4.56
N TRP A 826 -6.51 32.08 -5.32
CA TRP A 826 -5.75 31.37 -6.36
C TRP A 826 -4.86 30.28 -5.77
N TRP A 827 -4.20 30.55 -4.63
CA TRP A 827 -3.42 29.53 -3.94
C TRP A 827 -4.30 28.36 -3.47
N ALA A 828 -5.49 28.67 -2.94
CA ALA A 828 -6.43 27.65 -2.53
C ALA A 828 -6.89 26.77 -3.71
N LEU A 829 -7.16 27.39 -4.85
CA LEU A 829 -7.48 26.68 -6.08
C LEU A 829 -6.33 25.80 -6.57
N ALA A 830 -5.07 26.29 -6.48
CA ALA A 830 -3.89 25.47 -6.81
C ALA A 830 -3.83 24.19 -5.96
N ARG A 831 -4.13 24.31 -4.66
CA ARG A 831 -4.13 23.17 -3.73
C ARG A 831 -5.27 22.21 -4.00
N LEU A 832 -6.50 22.70 -4.09
CA LEU A 832 -7.70 21.88 -4.30
C LEU A 832 -7.66 21.16 -5.65
N GLY A 833 -7.22 21.89 -6.70
CA GLY A 833 -7.18 21.37 -8.07
C GLY A 833 -5.90 20.62 -8.42
N SER A 834 -4.95 20.49 -7.48
CA SER A 834 -3.70 19.75 -7.73
C SER A 834 -3.99 18.31 -8.15
N ARG A 835 -3.30 17.86 -9.21
CA ARG A 835 -3.34 16.46 -9.62
C ARG A 835 -2.46 15.58 -8.75
N ARG A 836 -1.55 16.21 -7.98
CA ARG A 836 -0.64 15.55 -7.03
C ARG A 836 -0.91 16.10 -5.62
N PRO A 837 -1.76 15.43 -4.82
CA PRO A 837 -1.99 15.82 -3.42
C PRO A 837 -0.70 15.65 -2.61
N LEU A 838 -0.47 16.47 -1.60
CA LEU A 838 0.72 16.40 -0.73
C LEU A 838 0.62 15.28 0.33
N TYR A 839 -0.59 14.94 0.76
CA TYR A 839 -0.85 13.90 1.77
C TYR A 839 -2.25 13.29 1.68
N GLY A 840 -3.05 13.77 0.74
CA GLY A 840 -4.36 13.21 0.44
C GLY A 840 -4.21 12.02 -0.51
N SER A 841 -5.16 11.11 -0.47
CA SER A 841 -5.19 10.00 -1.41
C SER A 841 -5.61 10.46 -2.81
N GLN A 842 -5.04 9.81 -3.82
CA GLN A 842 -5.32 10.10 -5.23
C GLN A 842 -6.79 9.91 -5.61
N HIS A 843 -7.53 9.03 -4.90
CA HIS A 843 -8.95 8.82 -5.16
C HIS A 843 -9.84 10.03 -4.78
N ASN A 844 -9.35 10.95 -3.95
CA ASN A 844 -10.04 12.16 -3.52
C ASN A 844 -9.63 13.41 -4.33
N VAL A 845 -8.98 13.24 -5.46
CA VAL A 845 -8.64 14.33 -6.38
C VAL A 845 -9.90 14.73 -7.18
N ILE A 846 -10.08 16.03 -7.39
CA ILE A 846 -11.23 16.56 -8.12
C ILE A 846 -11.28 15.98 -9.54
N PRO A 847 -12.47 15.57 -10.05
CA PRO A 847 -12.61 15.01 -11.39
C PRO A 847 -12.03 15.90 -12.49
N VAL A 848 -11.44 15.29 -13.52
CA VAL A 848 -10.73 15.99 -14.58
C VAL A 848 -11.64 16.91 -15.40
N GLU A 849 -12.91 16.59 -15.51
CA GLU A 849 -13.91 17.40 -16.20
C GLU A 849 -14.06 18.79 -15.58
N GLU A 850 -14.11 18.87 -14.25
CA GLU A 850 -14.17 20.14 -13.53
C GLU A 850 -12.86 20.93 -13.68
N ILE A 851 -11.73 20.25 -13.65
CA ILE A 851 -10.42 20.85 -13.86
C ILE A 851 -10.31 21.45 -15.26
N ASN A 852 -10.78 20.75 -16.28
CA ASN A 852 -10.79 21.24 -17.66
C ASN A 852 -11.60 22.56 -17.76
N ASN A 853 -12.77 22.62 -17.13
CA ASN A 853 -13.58 23.84 -17.12
C ASN A 853 -12.85 25.02 -16.44
N TRP A 854 -12.17 24.78 -15.32
CA TRP A 854 -11.42 25.82 -14.63
C TRP A 854 -10.17 26.26 -15.39
N LEU A 855 -9.47 25.32 -16.02
CA LEU A 855 -8.29 25.65 -16.85
C LEU A 855 -8.63 26.54 -18.02
N HIS A 856 -9.77 26.34 -18.68
CA HIS A 856 -10.22 27.25 -19.76
C HIS A 856 -10.37 28.69 -19.21
N ASN A 857 -10.99 28.85 -18.05
CA ASN A 857 -11.12 30.18 -17.45
C ASN A 857 -9.77 30.77 -17.02
N LEU A 858 -8.85 29.96 -16.49
CA LEU A 858 -7.51 30.42 -16.09
C LEU A 858 -6.66 30.80 -17.30
N LEU A 859 -6.85 30.13 -18.45
CA LEU A 859 -6.17 30.48 -19.69
C LEU A 859 -6.59 31.82 -20.29
N GLU A 860 -7.75 32.39 -19.93
CA GLU A 860 -8.17 33.72 -20.35
C GLU A 860 -7.53 34.84 -19.53
N LEU A 861 -6.94 34.56 -18.37
CA LEU A 861 -6.40 35.57 -17.45
C LEU A 861 -5.00 36.06 -17.87
N ASP A 862 -4.65 37.31 -17.51
CA ASP A 862 -3.30 37.85 -17.68
C ASP A 862 -2.37 37.38 -16.55
N TRP A 863 -1.57 36.33 -16.82
CA TRP A 863 -0.68 35.74 -15.82
C TRP A 863 0.51 36.65 -15.42
N ASN A 864 0.83 37.65 -16.20
CA ASN A 864 1.83 38.66 -15.82
C ASN A 864 1.35 39.53 -14.65
N LYS A 865 0.02 39.70 -14.53
CA LYS A 865 -0.60 40.41 -13.42
C LYS A 865 -1.07 39.51 -12.28
N GLN A 866 -1.34 38.25 -12.58
CA GLN A 866 -1.92 37.25 -11.64
C GLN A 866 -1.08 35.97 -11.64
N SER A 867 0.16 36.07 -11.12
CA SER A 867 1.10 34.93 -11.12
C SER A 867 0.59 33.72 -10.32
N MET A 868 -0.25 33.95 -9.30
CA MET A 868 -0.86 32.85 -8.53
C MET A 868 -1.96 32.10 -9.30
N ALA A 869 -2.61 32.76 -10.28
CA ALA A 869 -3.52 32.06 -11.22
C ALA A 869 -2.74 31.14 -12.14
N ALA A 870 -1.55 31.56 -12.61
CA ALA A 870 -0.65 30.69 -13.37
C ALA A 870 -0.21 29.46 -12.53
N PHE A 871 0.14 29.68 -11.26
CA PHE A 871 0.49 28.57 -10.37
C PHE A 871 -0.68 27.58 -10.20
N ALA A 872 -1.91 28.10 -10.07
CA ALA A 872 -3.10 27.23 -10.03
C ALA A 872 -3.26 26.41 -11.32
N ALA A 873 -3.05 27.02 -12.49
CA ALA A 873 -3.12 26.32 -13.76
C ALA A 873 -2.04 25.21 -13.88
N VAL A 874 -0.82 25.48 -13.40
CA VAL A 874 0.26 24.48 -13.37
C VAL A 874 -0.12 23.28 -12.48
N MET A 875 -0.59 23.53 -11.27
CA MET A 875 -0.96 22.46 -10.32
C MET A 875 -2.13 21.60 -10.84
N MET A 876 -3.07 22.23 -11.57
CA MET A 876 -4.19 21.55 -12.22
C MET A 876 -3.78 20.74 -13.46
N ALA A 877 -2.72 21.14 -14.16
CA ALA A 877 -2.26 20.52 -15.40
C ALA A 877 -0.99 19.68 -15.23
N CYS A 878 -0.45 19.54 -14.01
CA CYS A 878 0.76 18.77 -13.77
C CYS A 878 0.57 17.30 -14.20
N LYS A 879 1.63 16.73 -14.77
CA LYS A 879 1.63 15.37 -15.33
C LYS A 879 1.80 14.36 -14.22
N THR A 880 0.88 13.40 -14.08
CA THR A 880 0.96 12.31 -13.11
C THR A 880 1.31 10.97 -13.75
N GLY A 881 1.09 10.83 -15.07
CA GLY A 881 1.18 9.57 -15.78
C GLY A 881 -0.12 8.74 -15.72
N ASP A 882 -1.01 9.02 -14.76
CA ASP A 882 -2.31 8.36 -14.66
C ASP A 882 -3.35 9.09 -15.54
N ARG A 883 -3.85 8.38 -16.53
CA ARG A 883 -4.84 8.86 -17.50
C ARG A 883 -6.18 9.26 -16.84
N THR A 884 -6.50 8.73 -15.67
CA THR A 884 -7.72 9.08 -14.92
C THR A 884 -7.61 10.44 -14.24
N LEU A 885 -6.40 10.87 -13.94
CA LEU A 885 -6.09 12.11 -13.23
C LEU A 885 -5.64 13.23 -14.16
N ASP A 886 -4.96 12.89 -15.24
CA ASP A 886 -4.32 13.85 -16.13
C ASP A 886 -5.33 14.57 -17.03
N VAL A 887 -5.11 15.86 -17.21
CA VAL A 887 -5.80 16.63 -18.26
C VAL A 887 -5.33 16.19 -19.64
N THR A 888 -6.12 16.50 -20.69
CA THR A 888 -5.72 16.17 -22.07
C THR A 888 -4.42 16.84 -22.45
N GLU A 889 -3.61 16.16 -23.26
CA GLU A 889 -2.31 16.69 -23.71
C GLU A 889 -2.48 18.01 -24.48
N GLU A 890 -3.57 18.17 -25.23
CA GLU A 890 -3.88 19.44 -25.92
C GLU A 890 -4.06 20.59 -24.93
N LEU A 891 -4.77 20.35 -23.81
CA LEU A 891 -5.01 21.38 -22.79
C LEU A 891 -3.72 21.68 -22.01
N ARG A 892 -2.93 20.65 -21.69
CA ARG A 892 -1.61 20.81 -21.06
C ARG A 892 -0.68 21.62 -21.93
N GLN A 893 -0.65 21.36 -23.22
CA GLN A 893 0.18 22.11 -24.18
C GLN A 893 -0.20 23.59 -24.22
N LYS A 894 -1.48 23.96 -24.16
CA LYS A 894 -1.93 25.35 -24.05
C LYS A 894 -1.40 26.05 -22.76
N VAL A 895 -1.35 25.31 -21.64
CA VAL A 895 -0.76 25.82 -20.39
C VAL A 895 0.74 26.04 -20.56
N ILE A 896 1.47 25.11 -21.16
CA ILE A 896 2.91 25.22 -21.46
C ILE A 896 3.20 26.45 -22.36
N GLU A 897 2.47 26.62 -23.43
CA GLU A 897 2.64 27.78 -24.33
C GLU A 897 2.41 29.10 -23.63
N LYS A 898 1.39 29.16 -22.74
CA LYS A 898 1.09 30.39 -22.00
C LYS A 898 2.12 30.69 -20.91
N ILE A 899 2.69 29.67 -20.26
CA ILE A 899 3.82 29.86 -19.32
C ILE A 899 5.02 30.41 -20.07
N THR A 900 5.38 29.78 -21.20
CA THR A 900 6.53 30.19 -22.02
C THR A 900 6.40 31.63 -22.49
N GLY A 901 5.18 32.09 -22.80
CA GLY A 901 4.88 33.46 -23.19
C GLY A 901 4.70 34.48 -22.04
N SER A 902 4.82 34.06 -20.79
CA SER A 902 4.56 34.89 -19.61
C SER A 902 5.82 35.09 -18.77
N LYS A 903 5.81 36.11 -17.88
CA LYS A 903 6.92 36.39 -16.92
C LYS A 903 6.84 35.55 -15.64
N VAL A 904 6.19 34.40 -15.67
CA VAL A 904 6.10 33.49 -14.53
C VAL A 904 7.32 32.56 -14.46
N PRO A 905 7.61 31.91 -13.33
CA PRO A 905 8.76 31.02 -13.22
C PRO A 905 8.72 29.88 -14.24
N GLN A 906 9.74 29.83 -15.10
CA GLN A 906 9.89 28.78 -16.13
C GLN A 906 10.26 27.42 -15.50
N THR A 907 10.73 27.40 -14.26
CA THR A 907 11.00 26.18 -13.50
C THR A 907 9.76 25.30 -13.33
N TRP A 908 8.55 25.86 -13.45
CA TRP A 908 7.33 25.06 -13.36
C TRP A 908 7.05 24.18 -14.59
N LEU A 909 7.76 24.37 -15.71
CA LEU A 909 7.55 23.60 -16.94
C LEU A 909 7.80 22.10 -16.73
N HIS A 910 8.76 21.73 -15.87
CA HIS A 910 9.04 20.32 -15.61
C HIS A 910 7.82 19.59 -15.01
N LEU A 911 7.02 20.26 -14.17
CA LEU A 911 5.78 19.68 -13.59
C LEU A 911 4.74 19.30 -14.65
N LEU A 912 4.82 19.92 -15.82
CA LEU A 912 3.92 19.66 -16.95
C LEU A 912 4.48 18.64 -17.94
N THR A 913 5.78 18.38 -17.91
CA THR A 913 6.49 17.56 -18.91
C THR A 913 7.03 16.25 -18.33
N THR A 914 7.27 16.21 -17.02
CA THR A 914 7.82 15.04 -16.34
C THR A 914 6.90 14.57 -15.21
N GLU A 915 7.08 13.33 -14.82
CA GLU A 915 6.36 12.72 -13.68
C GLU A 915 7.16 12.84 -12.37
N GLU A 916 8.24 13.64 -12.36
CA GLU A 916 9.09 13.85 -11.20
C GLU A 916 8.35 14.54 -10.04
N ALA A 917 8.72 14.18 -8.80
CA ALA A 917 8.19 14.78 -7.59
C ALA A 917 8.46 16.29 -7.50
N PHE A 918 7.69 16.99 -6.66
CA PHE A 918 7.93 18.41 -6.38
C PHE A 918 9.32 18.63 -5.80
N ASN A 919 10.06 19.58 -6.33
CA ASN A 919 11.27 20.04 -5.66
C ASN A 919 10.92 20.80 -4.36
N GLN A 920 11.94 21.06 -3.52
CA GLN A 920 11.74 21.67 -2.20
C GLN A 920 11.02 23.03 -2.24
N GLU A 921 11.30 23.89 -3.22
CA GLU A 921 10.65 25.19 -3.36
C GLU A 921 9.17 25.07 -3.76
N GLU A 922 8.87 24.14 -4.62
CA GLU A 922 7.51 23.85 -5.08
C GLU A 922 6.67 23.23 -3.98
N ALA A 923 7.21 22.26 -3.27
CA ALA A 923 6.59 21.66 -2.09
C ALA A 923 6.31 22.71 -1.02
N GLN A 924 7.25 23.61 -0.75
CA GLN A 924 7.08 24.74 0.17
C GLN A 924 5.96 25.69 -0.29
N LYS A 925 5.92 26.02 -1.58
CA LYS A 925 4.90 26.91 -2.15
C LYS A 925 3.52 26.27 -2.11
N ALA A 926 3.43 24.99 -2.43
CA ALA A 926 2.20 24.20 -2.37
C ALA A 926 1.72 24.02 -0.93
N PHE A 927 2.58 23.68 0.01
CA PHE A 927 2.24 23.52 1.42
C PHE A 927 1.93 24.86 2.10
N GLY A 928 2.52 25.95 1.61
CA GLY A 928 2.38 27.30 2.14
C GLY A 928 3.20 27.59 3.40
N ASP A 929 4.16 26.72 3.73
CA ASP A 929 5.14 26.87 4.81
C ASP A 929 6.37 25.97 4.53
N THR A 930 7.51 26.20 5.20
CA THR A 930 8.64 25.28 5.13
C THR A 930 8.30 23.97 5.82
N LEU A 931 8.71 22.85 5.27
CA LEU A 931 8.65 21.54 5.94
C LEU A 931 9.87 21.37 6.86
N PRO A 932 9.83 20.45 7.84
CA PRO A 932 11.03 20.06 8.58
C PRO A 932 12.16 19.66 7.63
N ALA A 933 13.40 20.06 7.93
CA ALA A 933 14.54 19.66 7.13
C ALA A 933 14.64 18.11 7.12
N GLY A 934 14.91 17.53 5.96
CA GLY A 934 14.95 16.07 5.76
C GLY A 934 13.58 15.40 5.56
N LEU A 935 12.46 16.11 5.78
CA LEU A 935 11.14 15.60 5.43
C LEU A 935 10.82 16.00 3.98
N GLN A 936 10.79 15.04 3.10
CA GLN A 936 10.23 15.19 1.77
C GLN A 936 8.79 14.66 1.80
N LEU A 937 7.87 15.44 1.24
CA LEU A 937 6.55 14.92 0.89
C LEU A 937 6.75 14.14 -0.40
N LEU A 938 7.06 12.86 -0.23
CA LEU A 938 7.12 11.96 -1.37
C LEU A 938 5.67 11.66 -1.76
N LEU A 939 5.33 12.01 -2.97
CA LEU A 939 4.45 11.17 -3.75
C LEU A 939 5.30 9.92 -3.96
N ASP A 940 4.91 8.82 -3.33
CA ASP A 940 5.68 7.59 -3.41
C ASP A 940 5.84 7.21 -4.88
N ASP A 941 7.10 6.96 -5.29
CA ASP A 941 7.44 6.40 -6.59
C ASP A 941 6.88 4.99 -6.74
#